data_3eb611bd4fc07b15740ba325b1df0d88
#
_entry.id   3eb611bd4fc07b15740ba325b1df0d88
#
_cell.length_a   1.000
_cell.length_b   1.000
_cell.length_c   1.000
_cell.angle_alpha   90.00
_cell.angle_beta   90.00
_cell.angle_gamma   90.00
#
_symmetry.space_group_name_H-M   'P 1'
#
loop_
_entity.id
_entity.type
_entity.pdbx_description
1 polymer ?
#
loop_
_entity_poly.entity_id
_entity_poly.type
_entity_poly.pdbx_seq_one_letter_code
_entity_poly.pdbx_strand_id
1 'polypeptide(L)'
;MKRCARLVVMTAVLLLPALASAQSSIVGVVRDASGGVLPGVTVEAASPALIEKVRSVVTDAEGRYRIADLRPGPYTVTFTLTGFSSVRREGLELRAEFAATVNADMAVGAIEETLTVTGEAPIVDTRSSRAQVQIERETLEALPGAGRLTTLSAVLPGATLTQENNRGVGGTSDRTHTRYSVHGGPEAQPIIDGMNQQLPNSTQGVVVFNQLAIQEVVLETAGIGADRDSGGMAINMIPRDGGNVLTGSATFSYSGPDLEMSNVNDDLLKRGLDPTRIGALKKFRDSGVGIGGPIKRDRLWFFAAAREGVAQQYADGVYWNKLRQPASLLYEPDIDRGIANTNDYSKDVSFRITWQATEKHKIVGSSAFQNNCNCVFNLLSTGARVTPEAAGPHKYYPNYLPSVAWTYPATSNILLEAGVSLQALDQNDTREEGWDDTWYRIQDQALNLTYGNVATRTIPRRQFQQRFALSYLSGSHQFKTGVNVKLGRQGDIAKSGFDKTIHGTAVNYRFNNGVPNQLTLLDAPWNFEERVNDVALYVQDQWTMNRLTLNLGVRYNEVRGSTPEQVLGAGYFVPERRFAALENVPHYQNLSPRLGFAYDLFGTGRTAVKASVGHYPEIVRVVTGNPSNNLIRTTNRTWNDANRNYVPDCDLRNPVANGECGAWSALNFGQQTGGTRYADGALEGFNSQYHNWQSSVSLQHELIPGVGLNVGYYRTWYGGDCGGSGLTNTVTCTLVTDNLLVTPADYDQYCVTVPTDSRLPNSGSQLCGLYDLKPALFGRSDLLARPASDFGELKKVYNGIDVTVNARFGQGGSFSGGMSMGRTVENNCVVVDSPQDAREGFCEVTPPWSAGTDVKFMVVYPLPFDIQTSAIYQNSPGIPITAQLVVPNAAIAPSLGRNLSACPPAGACNANVTVDIIQPRSMFESRLQQVDLRLSRVFQLGGSRRLRGNFDVYNVLNASNVLNMNTQYGSTWTNVTQILSGRLLRVGAQFDF
;
A
#
# COMPACT_ATOMS: atom_id res chain seq x y z
N MET A 1 20.39 25.32 29.62
CA MET A 1 20.05 24.03 30.24
C MET A 1 19.23 23.11 29.35
N LYS A 2 18.10 23.51 28.72
CA LYS A 2 17.29 22.64 27.83
C LYS A 2 18.05 22.14 26.58
N ARG A 3 19.00 22.90 26.01
CA ARG A 3 19.83 22.43 24.86
C ARG A 3 20.90 21.40 25.27
N CYS A 4 21.51 21.59 26.47
CA CYS A 4 22.48 20.58 26.97
C CYS A 4 21.82 19.27 27.38
N ALA A 5 20.62 19.31 27.96
CA ALA A 5 19.85 18.12 28.29
C ALA A 5 19.43 17.36 27.01
N ARG A 6 19.05 18.07 25.94
CA ARG A 6 18.75 17.46 24.63
C ARG A 6 19.99 16.85 23.97
N LEU A 7 21.16 17.50 24.09
CA LEU A 7 22.42 16.95 23.58
C LEU A 7 22.85 15.71 24.38
N VAL A 8 22.71 15.71 25.70
CA VAL A 8 23.03 14.57 26.56
C VAL A 8 22.09 13.38 26.27
N VAL A 9 20.79 13.63 26.09
CA VAL A 9 19.84 12.59 25.70
C VAL A 9 20.12 12.07 24.27
N MET A 10 20.42 12.97 23.32
CA MET A 10 20.83 12.54 21.96
C MET A 10 22.16 11.76 21.98
N THR A 11 23.13 12.18 22.80
CA THR A 11 24.42 11.49 22.90
C THR A 11 24.29 10.16 23.65
N ALA A 12 23.43 10.07 24.66
CA ALA A 12 23.11 8.83 25.34
C ALA A 12 22.35 7.83 24.44
N VAL A 13 21.45 8.32 23.56
CA VAL A 13 20.76 7.50 22.56
C VAL A 13 21.72 7.06 21.45
N LEU A 14 22.71 7.84 21.08
CA LEU A 14 23.74 7.50 20.08
C LEU A 14 24.78 6.48 20.60
N LEU A 15 24.89 6.30 21.91
CA LEU A 15 25.82 5.34 22.52
C LEU A 15 25.21 3.97 22.83
N LEU A 16 23.91 3.79 22.60
CA LEU A 16 23.26 2.48 22.74
C LEU A 16 23.33 1.73 21.41
N PRO A 17 23.95 0.55 21.34
CA PRO A 17 23.97 -0.26 20.11
C PRO A 17 22.59 -0.86 19.84
N ALA A 18 22.24 -0.89 18.59
CA ALA A 18 20.89 -1.15 18.08
C ALA A 18 20.72 -2.41 17.19
N LEU A 19 19.53 -3.11 17.14
CA LEU A 19 19.27 -4.32 16.33
C LEU A 19 17.88 -4.86 16.15
N ALA A 20 17.66 -5.65 15.09
CA ALA A 20 16.56 -6.62 14.99
C ALA A 20 16.64 -7.64 13.86
N SER A 21 16.02 -8.81 14.07
CA SER A 21 15.69 -9.81 13.06
C SER A 21 14.37 -10.51 13.40
N ALA A 22 13.64 -10.95 12.37
CA ALA A 22 12.54 -11.89 12.50
C ALA A 22 13.09 -13.22 13.06
N GLN A 23 12.56 -13.70 14.19
CA GLN A 23 13.16 -14.84 14.91
C GLN A 23 12.20 -16.01 14.95
N SER A 24 12.69 -17.14 14.43
CA SER A 24 12.05 -18.43 14.60
C SER A 24 12.67 -19.16 15.79
N SER A 25 11.92 -20.10 16.36
CA SER A 25 12.43 -20.91 17.48
C SER A 25 11.94 -22.36 17.39
N ILE A 26 12.73 -23.26 17.93
CA ILE A 26 12.29 -24.64 18.19
C ILE A 26 12.11 -24.78 19.71
N VAL A 27 10.97 -25.29 20.11
CA VAL A 27 10.58 -25.45 21.52
C VAL A 27 9.99 -26.81 21.76
N GLY A 28 9.98 -27.29 22.99
CA GLY A 28 9.37 -28.58 23.32
C GLY A 28 9.59 -29.01 24.74
N VAL A 29 9.10 -30.21 25.04
CA VAL A 29 9.27 -30.90 26.33
C VAL A 29 9.87 -32.25 26.04
N VAL A 30 10.89 -32.59 26.81
CA VAL A 30 11.51 -33.91 26.76
C VAL A 30 11.04 -34.74 27.94
N ARG A 31 10.63 -35.98 27.67
CA ARG A 31 10.08 -36.93 28.66
C ARG A 31 10.77 -38.28 28.53
N ASP A 32 10.67 -39.07 29.57
CA ASP A 32 11.00 -40.50 29.52
C ASP A 32 9.80 -41.33 29.01
N ALA A 33 10.01 -42.61 28.76
CA ALA A 33 8.96 -43.52 28.28
C ALA A 33 7.79 -43.71 29.26
N SER A 34 7.94 -43.32 30.55
CA SER A 34 6.87 -43.34 31.56
C SER A 34 6.05 -42.04 31.60
N GLY A 35 6.45 -41.01 30.82
CA GLY A 35 5.84 -39.69 30.81
C GLY A 35 6.47 -38.67 31.79
N GLY A 36 7.49 -39.08 32.55
CA GLY A 36 8.25 -38.19 33.46
C GLY A 36 9.10 -37.18 32.67
N VAL A 37 9.13 -35.92 33.12
CA VAL A 37 9.94 -34.88 32.47
C VAL A 37 11.44 -35.11 32.70
N LEU A 38 12.24 -34.83 31.68
CA LEU A 38 13.72 -35.02 31.74
C LEU A 38 14.44 -33.68 31.73
N PRO A 39 14.90 -33.17 32.88
CA PRO A 39 15.81 -32.04 32.96
C PRO A 39 17.24 -32.45 32.57
N GLY A 40 18.03 -31.47 32.08
CA GLY A 40 19.42 -31.67 31.74
C GLY A 40 19.72 -32.35 30.40
N VAL A 41 18.67 -32.55 29.55
CA VAL A 41 18.85 -33.08 28.20
C VAL A 41 19.50 -32.00 27.32
N THR A 42 20.58 -32.35 26.65
CA THR A 42 21.17 -31.49 25.60
C THR A 42 20.36 -31.63 24.33
N VAL A 43 19.83 -30.50 23.82
CA VAL A 43 19.05 -30.42 22.59
C VAL A 43 19.82 -29.62 21.57
N GLU A 44 20.13 -30.22 20.44
CA GLU A 44 20.91 -29.62 19.37
C GLU A 44 20.05 -29.49 18.12
N ALA A 45 19.97 -28.28 17.57
CA ALA A 45 19.37 -28.02 16.26
C ALA A 45 20.45 -27.77 15.20
N ALA A 46 20.56 -28.68 14.26
CA ALA A 46 21.48 -28.60 13.14
C ALA A 46 20.74 -28.18 11.86
N SER A 47 21.31 -27.24 11.09
CA SER A 47 20.72 -26.80 9.82
C SER A 47 21.77 -26.20 8.90
N PRO A 48 21.67 -26.42 7.56
CA PRO A 48 22.42 -25.65 6.56
C PRO A 48 22.10 -24.15 6.59
N ALA A 49 20.91 -23.77 7.07
CA ALA A 49 20.48 -22.38 7.22
C ALA A 49 21.20 -21.66 8.38
N LEU A 50 21.67 -22.39 9.36
CA LEU A 50 22.47 -21.84 10.45
C LEU A 50 23.91 -21.57 10.02
N ILE A 51 24.41 -20.41 10.40
CA ILE A 51 25.78 -20.01 10.12
C ILE A 51 26.74 -20.90 10.94
N GLU A 52 26.42 -21.10 12.21
CA GLU A 52 27.13 -21.96 13.15
C GLU A 52 26.87 -23.45 12.93
N LYS A 53 26.00 -23.82 11.98
CA LYS A 53 25.54 -25.17 11.63
C LYS A 53 24.77 -25.91 12.71
N VAL A 54 25.10 -25.71 13.96
CA VAL A 54 24.47 -26.35 15.13
C VAL A 54 24.27 -25.29 16.21
N ARG A 55 23.11 -25.32 16.86
CA ARG A 55 22.82 -24.55 18.07
C ARG A 55 22.29 -25.49 19.15
N SER A 56 22.82 -25.41 20.38
CA SER A 56 22.44 -26.29 21.45
C SER A 56 21.90 -25.53 22.67
N VAL A 57 21.00 -26.17 23.41
CA VAL A 57 20.45 -25.73 24.69
C VAL A 57 20.27 -26.95 25.60
N VAL A 58 20.02 -26.71 26.89
CA VAL A 58 19.72 -27.76 27.85
C VAL A 58 18.32 -27.59 28.41
N THR A 59 17.59 -28.71 28.64
CA THR A 59 16.24 -28.65 29.20
C THR A 59 16.24 -28.19 30.67
N ASP A 60 15.20 -27.40 31.02
CA ASP A 60 14.98 -26.88 32.38
C ASP A 60 14.45 -27.98 33.37
N ALA A 61 14.15 -27.57 34.60
CA ALA A 61 13.66 -28.50 35.66
C ALA A 61 12.32 -29.19 35.30
N GLU A 62 11.56 -28.58 34.43
CA GLU A 62 10.27 -29.11 33.91
C GLU A 62 10.45 -29.84 32.54
N GLY A 63 11.70 -30.12 32.14
CA GLY A 63 12.02 -30.83 30.91
C GLY A 63 11.78 -29.97 29.63
N ARG A 64 11.57 -28.66 29.77
CA ARG A 64 11.29 -27.75 28.66
C ARG A 64 12.57 -27.20 28.07
N TYR A 65 12.57 -26.97 26.78
CA TYR A 65 13.67 -26.30 26.09
C TYR A 65 13.17 -25.30 25.05
N ARG A 66 14.02 -24.34 24.70
CA ARG A 66 13.84 -23.41 23.60
C ARG A 66 15.16 -23.05 22.93
N ILE A 67 15.22 -23.26 21.62
CA ILE A 67 16.29 -22.76 20.75
C ILE A 67 15.74 -21.58 19.99
N ALA A 68 16.18 -20.38 20.34
CA ALA A 68 15.72 -19.11 19.74
C ALA A 68 16.68 -18.60 18.66
N ASP A 69 16.27 -17.56 17.93
CA ASP A 69 17.05 -16.90 16.87
C ASP A 69 17.50 -17.87 15.77
N LEU A 70 16.60 -18.76 15.38
CA LEU A 70 16.82 -19.68 14.29
C LEU A 70 16.38 -19.05 12.96
N ARG A 71 17.08 -19.40 11.89
CA ARG A 71 16.72 -18.98 10.53
C ARG A 71 15.69 -19.93 9.94
N PRO A 72 14.82 -19.45 9.04
CA PRO A 72 13.98 -20.34 8.25
C PRO A 72 14.82 -21.35 7.45
N GLY A 73 14.33 -22.57 7.35
CA GLY A 73 14.97 -23.65 6.59
C GLY A 73 14.84 -25.02 7.23
N PRO A 74 15.45 -26.05 6.65
CA PRO A 74 15.41 -27.42 7.16
C PRO A 74 16.30 -27.61 8.38
N TYR A 75 15.76 -28.26 9.40
CA TYR A 75 16.44 -28.56 10.66
C TYR A 75 16.41 -30.05 10.99
N THR A 76 17.48 -30.49 11.65
CA THR A 76 17.54 -31.75 12.37
C THR A 76 17.73 -31.43 13.86
N VAL A 77 16.87 -31.96 14.72
CA VAL A 77 16.97 -31.77 16.18
C VAL A 77 17.35 -33.05 16.83
N THR A 78 18.45 -33.04 17.61
CA THR A 78 18.98 -34.19 18.32
C THR A 78 18.89 -33.96 19.83
N PHE A 79 18.40 -34.96 20.56
CA PHE A 79 18.26 -34.98 22.02
C PHE A 79 19.21 -35.99 22.60
N THR A 80 20.04 -35.58 23.56
CA THR A 80 21.06 -36.44 24.16
C THR A 80 21.07 -36.28 25.69
N LEU A 81 21.04 -37.40 26.40
CA LEU A 81 21.19 -37.46 27.86
C LEU A 81 21.91 -38.75 28.24
N THR A 82 22.88 -38.66 29.13
CA THR A 82 23.63 -39.84 29.60
C THR A 82 22.69 -40.84 30.26
N GLY A 83 22.72 -42.10 29.81
CA GLY A 83 21.84 -43.17 30.28
C GLY A 83 20.53 -43.33 29.49
N PHE A 84 20.35 -42.53 28.44
CA PHE A 84 19.20 -42.63 27.54
C PHE A 84 19.65 -42.78 26.10
N SER A 85 18.85 -43.47 25.27
CA SER A 85 19.05 -43.53 23.83
C SER A 85 18.83 -42.16 23.20
N SER A 86 19.71 -41.75 22.28
CA SER A 86 19.56 -40.47 21.58
C SER A 86 18.33 -40.47 20.65
N VAL A 87 17.60 -39.37 20.64
CA VAL A 87 16.45 -39.17 19.72
C VAL A 87 16.83 -38.12 18.70
N ARG A 88 16.63 -38.41 17.41
CA ARG A 88 16.89 -37.51 16.29
C ARG A 88 15.63 -37.29 15.48
N ARG A 89 15.25 -35.99 15.30
CA ARG A 89 14.14 -35.55 14.51
C ARG A 89 14.64 -34.90 13.23
N GLU A 90 14.37 -35.48 12.08
CA GLU A 90 14.79 -34.98 10.77
C GLU A 90 13.64 -34.42 9.96
N GLY A 91 13.94 -33.55 8.96
CA GLY A 91 12.94 -33.00 8.04
C GLY A 91 12.06 -31.89 8.63
N LEU A 92 12.50 -31.28 9.73
CA LEU A 92 11.76 -30.16 10.35
C LEU A 92 11.98 -28.86 9.53
N GLU A 93 11.00 -28.43 8.75
CA GLU A 93 11.02 -27.14 8.10
C GLU A 93 10.62 -26.04 9.08
N LEU A 94 11.58 -25.21 9.47
CA LEU A 94 11.35 -24.04 10.34
C LEU A 94 11.08 -22.80 9.50
N ARG A 95 9.92 -22.19 9.73
CA ARG A 95 9.47 -20.99 9.04
C ARG A 95 9.84 -19.74 9.83
N ALA A 96 9.88 -18.57 9.14
CA ALA A 96 10.15 -17.31 9.80
C ALA A 96 9.04 -16.94 10.80
N GLU A 97 9.44 -16.33 11.92
CA GLU A 97 8.54 -15.92 13.02
C GLU A 97 7.68 -17.07 13.60
N PHE A 98 8.10 -18.31 13.39
CA PHE A 98 7.39 -19.52 13.81
C PHE A 98 8.09 -20.21 14.98
N ALA A 99 7.32 -20.65 15.98
CA ALA A 99 7.80 -21.49 17.06
C ALA A 99 7.40 -22.95 16.81
N ALA A 100 8.30 -23.73 16.23
CA ALA A 100 8.05 -25.16 16.01
C ALA A 100 8.07 -25.92 17.35
N THR A 101 6.99 -26.64 17.65
CA THR A 101 6.94 -27.51 18.83
C THR A 101 7.45 -28.90 18.48
N VAL A 102 8.62 -29.28 19.03
CA VAL A 102 9.23 -30.57 18.81
C VAL A 102 9.44 -31.25 20.18
N ASN A 103 8.56 -32.18 20.54
CA ASN A 103 8.68 -32.95 21.76
C ASN A 103 9.47 -34.24 21.50
N ALA A 104 10.12 -34.77 22.54
CA ALA A 104 10.85 -36.03 22.47
C ALA A 104 10.54 -36.90 23.69
N ASP A 105 10.28 -38.18 23.42
CA ASP A 105 10.19 -39.21 24.44
C ASP A 105 11.46 -40.06 24.32
N MET A 106 12.29 -40.10 25.39
CA MET A 106 13.57 -40.81 25.41
C MET A 106 13.45 -42.11 26.21
N ALA A 107 13.96 -43.19 25.63
CA ALA A 107 14.01 -44.49 26.30
C ALA A 107 15.37 -44.64 27.06
N VAL A 108 15.37 -45.35 28.19
CA VAL A 108 16.60 -45.73 28.88
C VAL A 108 17.37 -46.68 27.95
N GLY A 109 18.64 -46.34 27.65
CA GLY A 109 19.49 -47.10 26.73
C GLY A 109 20.88 -46.50 26.58
N ALA A 110 21.72 -47.10 25.75
CA ALA A 110 23.05 -46.56 25.44
C ALA A 110 22.94 -45.35 24.51
N ILE A 111 23.80 -44.32 24.69
CA ILE A 111 23.84 -43.11 23.85
C ILE A 111 24.05 -43.42 22.35
N GLU A 112 24.72 -44.56 22.06
CA GLU A 112 25.02 -45.00 20.69
C GLU A 112 23.76 -45.48 19.91
N GLU A 113 22.68 -45.80 20.60
CA GLU A 113 21.41 -46.11 19.96
C GLU A 113 20.65 -44.81 19.60
N THR A 114 20.54 -44.51 18.31
CA THR A 114 19.83 -43.31 17.83
C THR A 114 18.50 -43.71 17.20
N LEU A 115 17.40 -43.27 17.78
CA LEU A 115 16.06 -43.38 17.18
C LEU A 115 15.83 -42.20 16.25
N THR A 116 15.87 -42.45 14.94
CA THR A 116 15.58 -41.42 13.95
C THR A 116 14.06 -41.41 13.65
N VAL A 117 13.40 -40.30 13.87
CA VAL A 117 11.99 -40.09 13.56
C VAL A 117 11.88 -38.99 12.51
N THR A 118 11.44 -39.36 11.30
CA THR A 118 11.05 -38.40 10.27
C THR A 118 9.66 -37.88 10.61
N GLY A 119 9.55 -36.58 10.86
CA GLY A 119 8.26 -35.95 11.16
C GLY A 119 8.08 -34.70 10.30
N GLU A 120 6.94 -34.56 9.63
CA GLU A 120 6.58 -33.31 8.99
C GLU A 120 6.38 -32.20 10.06
N ALA A 121 6.81 -30.99 9.71
CA ALA A 121 6.60 -29.83 10.58
C ALA A 121 5.11 -29.57 10.80
N PRO A 122 4.66 -29.29 12.05
CA PRO A 122 3.27 -28.99 12.32
C PRO A 122 2.79 -27.82 11.45
N ILE A 123 1.64 -27.98 10.80
CA ILE A 123 1.00 -26.91 9.99
C ILE A 123 0.25 -25.92 10.89
N VAL A 124 -0.24 -26.38 12.03
CA VAL A 124 -0.98 -25.57 13.01
C VAL A 124 -0.04 -24.94 14.02
N ASP A 125 -0.07 -23.61 14.13
CA ASP A 125 0.66 -22.89 15.18
C ASP A 125 -0.22 -22.76 16.43
N THR A 126 0.13 -23.44 17.48
CA THR A 126 -0.61 -23.44 18.77
C THR A 126 -0.08 -22.41 19.77
N ARG A 127 0.95 -21.60 19.41
CA ARG A 127 1.63 -20.67 20.32
C ARG A 127 1.53 -19.19 19.94
N SER A 128 1.01 -18.88 18.77
CA SER A 128 0.79 -17.52 18.34
C SER A 128 -0.67 -17.27 18.01
N SER A 129 -1.20 -16.14 18.44
CA SER A 129 -2.53 -15.66 18.04
C SER A 129 -2.55 -15.00 16.67
N ARG A 130 -1.37 -14.84 16.02
CA ARG A 130 -1.26 -14.21 14.70
C ARG A 130 -1.86 -15.09 13.61
N ALA A 131 -2.56 -14.46 12.67
CA ALA A 131 -2.91 -15.06 11.39
C ALA A 131 -1.86 -14.63 10.35
N GLN A 132 -1.16 -15.60 9.77
CA GLN A 132 -0.08 -15.31 8.81
C GLN A 132 -0.02 -16.35 7.70
N VAL A 133 0.41 -15.92 6.52
CA VAL A 133 0.73 -16.75 5.37
C VAL A 133 2.20 -16.53 5.02
N GLN A 134 2.94 -17.62 4.85
CA GLN A 134 4.35 -17.59 4.47
C GLN A 134 4.51 -18.08 3.05
N ILE A 135 5.34 -17.39 2.28
CA ILE A 135 5.64 -17.72 0.90
C ILE A 135 7.16 -17.84 0.81
N GLU A 136 7.60 -19.07 0.76
CA GLU A 136 9.02 -19.44 0.64
C GLU A 136 9.55 -19.09 -0.75
N ARG A 137 10.85 -18.97 -0.90
CA ARG A 137 11.52 -18.63 -2.14
C ARG A 137 11.17 -19.58 -3.30
N GLU A 138 11.17 -20.88 -3.06
CA GLU A 138 10.81 -21.86 -4.10
C GLU A 138 9.41 -21.61 -4.64
N THR A 139 8.47 -21.30 -3.77
CA THR A 139 7.09 -20.93 -4.15
C THR A 139 7.07 -19.60 -4.89
N LEU A 140 7.80 -18.57 -4.41
CA LEU A 140 7.91 -17.28 -5.11
C LEU A 140 8.49 -17.43 -6.52
N GLU A 141 9.50 -18.28 -6.71
CA GLU A 141 10.10 -18.56 -8.01
C GLU A 141 9.19 -19.40 -8.93
N ALA A 142 8.37 -20.26 -8.34
CA ALA A 142 7.46 -21.12 -9.09
C ALA A 142 6.21 -20.38 -9.60
N LEU A 143 5.76 -19.33 -8.90
CA LEU A 143 4.51 -18.65 -9.23
C LEU A 143 4.65 -17.73 -10.47
N PRO A 144 3.62 -17.68 -11.34
CA PRO A 144 3.58 -16.70 -12.41
C PRO A 144 3.47 -15.28 -11.84
N GLY A 145 4.28 -14.34 -12.34
CA GLY A 145 4.21 -12.93 -11.94
C GLY A 145 4.76 -12.58 -10.56
N ALA A 146 5.36 -13.52 -9.83
CA ALA A 146 5.83 -13.34 -8.43
C ALA A 146 6.89 -12.24 -8.22
N GLY A 147 7.40 -11.64 -9.27
CA GLY A 147 8.34 -10.52 -9.19
C GLY A 147 7.75 -9.21 -8.64
N ARG A 148 6.53 -9.21 -8.09
CA ARG A 148 5.85 -8.01 -7.60
C ARG A 148 5.03 -8.24 -6.34
N LEU A 149 5.01 -7.24 -5.48
CA LEU A 149 4.19 -7.28 -4.27
C LEU A 149 2.69 -7.39 -4.59
N THR A 150 2.22 -6.73 -5.65
CA THR A 150 0.81 -6.79 -6.06
C THR A 150 0.34 -8.21 -6.42
N THR A 151 1.22 -9.07 -6.92
CA THR A 151 0.88 -10.48 -7.18
C THR A 151 0.57 -11.26 -5.90
N LEU A 152 1.13 -10.84 -4.77
CA LEU A 152 0.87 -11.49 -3.48
C LEU A 152 -0.58 -11.31 -3.02
N SER A 153 -1.27 -10.23 -3.44
CA SER A 153 -2.70 -10.07 -3.18
C SER A 153 -3.57 -11.11 -3.91
N ALA A 154 -3.07 -11.64 -5.02
CA ALA A 154 -3.76 -12.65 -5.82
C ALA A 154 -3.79 -14.04 -5.16
N VAL A 155 -2.87 -14.28 -4.24
CA VAL A 155 -2.76 -15.58 -3.54
C VAL A 155 -3.33 -15.53 -2.12
N LEU A 156 -3.81 -14.38 -1.67
CA LEU A 156 -4.35 -14.17 -0.33
C LEU A 156 -5.85 -13.87 -0.39
N PRO A 157 -6.75 -14.79 0.04
CA PRO A 157 -8.16 -14.50 0.22
C PRO A 157 -8.38 -13.32 1.16
N GLY A 158 -9.39 -12.49 0.87
CA GLY A 158 -9.68 -11.27 1.65
C GLY A 158 -8.79 -10.06 1.36
N ALA A 159 -7.70 -10.22 0.60
CA ALA A 159 -6.92 -9.09 0.12
C ALA A 159 -7.61 -8.45 -1.09
N THR A 160 -7.91 -7.15 -1.01
CA THR A 160 -8.56 -6.37 -2.07
C THR A 160 -7.63 -5.26 -2.55
N LEU A 161 -7.60 -5.02 -3.85
CA LEU A 161 -6.88 -3.85 -4.39
C LEU A 161 -7.63 -2.57 -3.98
N THR A 162 -6.90 -1.56 -3.51
CA THR A 162 -7.48 -0.25 -3.16
C THR A 162 -7.78 0.61 -4.39
N GLN A 163 -7.22 0.23 -5.55
CA GLN A 163 -7.48 0.85 -6.86
C GLN A 163 -7.58 -0.24 -7.93
N GLU A 164 -8.78 -0.57 -8.35
CA GLU A 164 -9.04 -1.62 -9.35
C GLU A 164 -8.48 -1.30 -10.74
N ASN A 165 -8.40 -0.02 -11.12
CA ASN A 165 -7.81 0.42 -12.39
C ASN A 165 -6.30 0.12 -12.50
N ASN A 166 -5.62 -0.22 -11.39
CA ASN A 166 -4.23 -0.65 -11.39
C ASN A 166 -4.07 -2.17 -11.55
N ARG A 167 -5.15 -2.89 -11.78
CA ARG A 167 -5.12 -4.33 -12.02
C ARG A 167 -4.53 -4.61 -13.41
N GLY A 168 -3.39 -5.28 -13.46
CA GLY A 168 -2.69 -5.63 -14.69
C GLY A 168 -2.49 -7.13 -14.86
N VAL A 169 -2.41 -7.57 -16.12
CA VAL A 169 -2.11 -8.94 -16.51
C VAL A 169 -0.59 -9.14 -16.59
N GLY A 170 -0.09 -10.22 -16.03
CA GLY A 170 1.33 -10.56 -16.08
C GLY A 170 2.26 -9.53 -15.46
N GLY A 171 1.72 -8.62 -14.65
CA GLY A 171 2.49 -7.60 -13.99
C GLY A 171 2.86 -6.41 -14.89
N THR A 172 2.02 -6.03 -15.82
CA THR A 172 2.20 -4.85 -16.68
C THR A 172 1.79 -3.53 -16.01
N SER A 173 1.02 -3.58 -14.91
CA SER A 173 0.56 -2.40 -14.14
C SER A 173 1.54 -1.98 -13.06
N ASP A 174 1.16 -0.97 -12.26
CA ASP A 174 1.93 -0.27 -11.23
C ASP A 174 3.05 -1.09 -10.57
N ARG A 175 4.29 -0.60 -10.69
CA ARG A 175 5.50 -1.27 -10.22
C ARG A 175 6.00 -0.73 -8.89
N THR A 176 5.44 0.36 -8.42
CA THR A 176 6.05 1.18 -7.38
C THR A 176 5.31 1.16 -6.05
N HIS A 177 4.04 0.71 -6.01
CA HIS A 177 3.21 0.83 -4.82
C HIS A 177 2.60 -0.50 -4.38
N THR A 178 2.45 -0.66 -3.07
CA THR A 178 1.59 -1.67 -2.47
C THR A 178 0.19 -1.09 -2.33
N ARG A 179 -0.77 -1.53 -3.15
CA ARG A 179 -2.11 -0.95 -3.18
C ARG A 179 -3.16 -2.00 -2.87
N TYR A 180 -3.01 -2.69 -1.75
CA TYR A 180 -4.02 -3.62 -1.29
C TYR A 180 -4.16 -3.60 0.23
N SER A 181 -5.35 -3.95 0.68
CA SER A 181 -5.72 -4.06 2.08
C SER A 181 -6.35 -5.43 2.35
N VAL A 182 -6.46 -5.79 3.62
CA VAL A 182 -7.11 -7.02 4.05
C VAL A 182 -8.12 -6.71 5.15
N HIS A 183 -9.25 -7.43 5.17
CA HIS A 183 -10.29 -7.35 6.20
C HIS A 183 -10.75 -5.91 6.50
N GLY A 184 -10.87 -5.07 5.47
CA GLY A 184 -11.28 -3.68 5.62
C GLY A 184 -10.29 -2.79 6.39
N GLY A 185 -9.09 -3.28 6.65
CA GLY A 185 -8.01 -2.54 7.29
C GLY A 185 -7.31 -1.54 6.37
N PRO A 186 -6.30 -0.81 6.87
CA PRO A 186 -5.47 0.10 6.06
C PRO A 186 -4.63 -0.64 5.02
N GLU A 187 -4.03 0.12 4.10
CA GLU A 187 -3.13 -0.43 3.08
C GLU A 187 -1.94 -1.19 3.69
N ALA A 188 -1.53 -2.24 3.00
CA ALA A 188 -0.47 -3.14 3.43
C ALA A 188 0.88 -2.42 3.61
N GLN A 189 1.60 -2.80 4.66
CA GLN A 189 2.87 -2.19 5.04
C GLN A 189 4.06 -3.08 4.71
N PRO A 190 4.97 -2.63 3.83
CA PRO A 190 6.22 -3.34 3.56
C PRO A 190 7.19 -3.16 4.74
N ILE A 191 7.75 -4.28 5.21
CA ILE A 191 8.71 -4.32 6.31
C ILE A 191 9.94 -5.09 5.84
N ILE A 192 11.12 -4.54 6.07
CA ILE A 192 12.41 -5.18 5.79
C ILE A 192 13.25 -5.15 7.06
N ASP A 193 13.80 -6.30 7.45
CA ASP A 193 14.57 -6.43 8.71
C ASP A 193 13.81 -5.86 9.92
N GLY A 194 12.48 -5.98 9.94
CA GLY A 194 11.59 -5.49 10.98
C GLY A 194 11.40 -3.97 11.02
N MET A 195 11.87 -3.23 10.02
CA MET A 195 11.68 -1.79 9.88
C MET A 195 10.66 -1.48 8.80
N ASN A 196 9.69 -0.63 9.13
CA ASN A 196 8.64 -0.23 8.21
C ASN A 196 9.21 0.68 7.12
N GLN A 197 8.95 0.34 5.86
CA GLN A 197 9.40 1.08 4.67
C GLN A 197 8.36 2.06 4.14
N GLN A 198 7.32 2.34 4.91
CA GLN A 198 6.32 3.33 4.56
C GLN A 198 6.83 4.74 4.87
N LEU A 199 6.79 5.59 3.86
CA LEU A 199 7.28 6.97 3.98
C LEU A 199 6.37 7.81 4.87
N PRO A 200 6.91 8.84 5.55
CA PRO A 200 6.11 9.81 6.24
C PRO A 200 5.15 10.46 5.25
N ASN A 201 3.97 10.78 5.72
CA ASN A 201 2.96 11.45 4.92
C ASN A 201 2.48 10.65 3.67
N SER A 202 2.70 9.33 3.65
CA SER A 202 2.23 8.45 2.58
C SER A 202 1.74 7.14 3.17
N THR A 203 0.55 6.70 2.78
CA THR A 203 0.10 5.33 3.08
C THR A 203 0.76 4.30 2.17
N GLN A 204 1.45 4.76 1.14
CA GLN A 204 2.01 3.90 0.11
C GLN A 204 3.49 3.63 0.39
N GLY A 205 3.86 2.38 0.44
CA GLY A 205 5.27 2.00 0.40
C GLY A 205 5.78 2.13 -1.03
N VAL A 206 6.76 3.02 -1.27
CA VAL A 206 7.42 3.18 -2.57
C VAL A 206 8.71 2.37 -2.56
N VAL A 207 8.59 1.05 -2.43
CA VAL A 207 9.73 0.12 -2.46
C VAL A 207 9.48 -0.93 -3.52
N VAL A 208 10.37 -1.01 -4.48
CA VAL A 208 10.34 -2.07 -5.49
C VAL A 208 10.82 -3.38 -4.86
N PHE A 209 10.00 -4.39 -4.99
CA PHE A 209 10.31 -5.72 -4.55
C PHE A 209 11.32 -6.40 -5.49
N ASN A 210 12.54 -6.67 -4.99
CA ASN A 210 13.52 -7.46 -5.70
C ASN A 210 13.51 -8.90 -5.17
N GLN A 211 12.78 -9.80 -5.83
CA GLN A 211 12.65 -11.20 -5.39
C GLN A 211 13.99 -11.95 -5.30
N LEU A 212 15.02 -11.52 -6.06
CA LEU A 212 16.34 -12.14 -6.01
C LEU A 212 17.04 -11.87 -4.68
N ALA A 213 16.70 -10.75 -4.01
CA ALA A 213 17.26 -10.37 -2.73
C ALA A 213 16.46 -10.89 -1.53
N ILE A 214 15.30 -11.53 -1.75
CA ILE A 214 14.40 -11.99 -0.69
C ILE A 214 14.44 -13.51 -0.55
N GLN A 215 14.51 -13.99 0.67
CA GLN A 215 14.48 -15.41 1.03
C GLN A 215 13.04 -15.90 1.23
N GLU A 216 12.22 -15.04 1.85
CA GLU A 216 10.87 -15.40 2.28
C GLU A 216 10.02 -14.14 2.45
N VAL A 217 8.73 -14.25 2.21
CA VAL A 217 7.74 -13.20 2.52
C VAL A 217 6.72 -13.74 3.51
N VAL A 218 6.55 -13.04 4.63
CA VAL A 218 5.51 -13.33 5.61
C VAL A 218 4.43 -12.26 5.55
N LEU A 219 3.19 -12.69 5.30
CA LEU A 219 2.01 -11.85 5.23
C LEU A 219 1.22 -11.99 6.53
N GLU A 220 1.33 -11.02 7.43
CA GLU A 220 0.58 -11.00 8.70
C GLU A 220 -0.76 -10.29 8.48
N THR A 221 -1.88 -10.96 8.71
CA THR A 221 -3.23 -10.45 8.40
C THR A 221 -4.08 -10.14 9.63
N ALA A 222 -3.73 -10.66 10.80
CA ALA A 222 -4.40 -10.38 12.08
C ALA A 222 -3.51 -10.74 13.28
N GLY A 223 -3.86 -10.23 14.46
CA GLY A 223 -3.14 -10.52 15.71
C GLY A 223 -1.76 -9.86 15.81
N ILE A 224 -1.57 -8.74 15.15
CA ILE A 224 -0.28 -8.02 15.06
C ILE A 224 0.17 -7.54 16.44
N GLY A 225 1.41 -7.85 16.81
CA GLY A 225 1.99 -7.57 18.12
C GLY A 225 2.26 -6.09 18.43
N ALA A 226 2.57 -5.77 19.71
CA ALA A 226 2.85 -4.40 20.16
C ALA A 226 4.16 -3.83 19.62
N ASP A 227 5.06 -4.66 19.14
CA ASP A 227 6.31 -4.28 18.47
C ASP A 227 6.09 -3.66 17.07
N ARG A 228 4.90 -3.79 16.48
CA ARG A 228 4.51 -3.15 15.21
C ARG A 228 3.79 -1.84 15.44
N ASP A 229 3.90 -0.91 14.48
CA ASP A 229 3.42 0.46 14.63
C ASP A 229 1.97 0.66 14.22
N SER A 230 1.44 -0.09 13.24
CA SER A 230 0.04 0.04 12.84
C SER A 230 -0.62 -1.31 12.57
N GLY A 231 -1.93 -1.28 12.35
CA GLY A 231 -2.74 -2.43 11.95
C GLY A 231 -2.80 -2.62 10.44
N GLY A 232 -3.77 -3.40 10.00
CA GLY A 232 -3.92 -3.80 8.61
C GLY A 232 -3.10 -5.04 8.31
N MET A 233 -2.46 -5.06 7.14
CA MET A 233 -1.59 -6.16 6.72
C MET A 233 -0.12 -5.74 6.77
N ALA A 234 0.72 -6.58 7.36
CA ALA A 234 2.16 -6.41 7.31
C ALA A 234 2.78 -7.40 6.32
N ILE A 235 3.63 -6.90 5.42
CA ILE A 235 4.39 -7.68 4.44
C ILE A 235 5.84 -7.71 4.93
N ASN A 236 6.17 -8.70 5.71
CA ASN A 236 7.53 -8.85 6.21
C ASN A 236 8.40 -9.58 5.18
N MET A 237 9.31 -8.85 4.57
CA MET A 237 10.27 -9.35 3.58
C MET A 237 11.57 -9.69 4.27
N ILE A 238 11.95 -10.96 4.25
CA ILE A 238 13.17 -11.45 4.87
C ILE A 238 14.26 -11.53 3.80
N PRO A 239 15.30 -10.66 3.88
CA PRO A 239 16.36 -10.64 2.89
C PRO A 239 17.25 -11.89 2.95
N ARG A 240 17.83 -12.22 1.80
CA ARG A 240 18.86 -13.26 1.70
C ARG A 240 20.16 -12.82 2.37
N ASP A 241 20.75 -13.72 3.11
CA ASP A 241 22.13 -13.62 3.55
C ASP A 241 23.04 -14.43 2.62
N GLY A 242 24.30 -14.07 2.55
CA GLY A 242 25.32 -14.95 1.97
C GLY A 242 25.50 -16.21 2.84
N GLY A 243 25.86 -17.31 2.22
CA GLY A 243 26.21 -18.57 2.91
C GLY A 243 27.71 -18.87 2.83
N ASN A 244 28.11 -20.03 3.35
CA ASN A 244 29.52 -20.49 3.24
C ASN A 244 29.90 -21.06 1.87
N VAL A 245 28.92 -21.14 0.95
CA VAL A 245 29.11 -21.56 -0.44
C VAL A 245 28.73 -20.39 -1.34
N LEU A 246 29.51 -20.13 -2.36
CA LEU A 246 29.16 -19.16 -3.39
C LEU A 246 27.99 -19.70 -4.19
N THR A 247 26.90 -18.95 -4.18
CA THR A 247 25.68 -19.28 -4.94
C THR A 247 25.20 -18.05 -5.69
N GLY A 248 24.58 -18.26 -6.83
CA GLY A 248 24.01 -17.16 -7.59
C GLY A 248 22.85 -17.60 -8.43
N SER A 249 22.09 -16.59 -8.90
CA SER A 249 21.02 -16.80 -9.86
C SER A 249 20.95 -15.64 -10.83
N ALA A 250 20.67 -15.93 -12.10
CA ALA A 250 20.38 -14.94 -13.13
C ALA A 250 19.01 -15.24 -13.73
N THR A 251 18.21 -14.21 -13.91
CA THR A 251 16.83 -14.33 -14.43
C THR A 251 16.63 -13.43 -15.63
N PHE A 252 15.85 -13.89 -16.57
CA PHE A 252 15.40 -13.10 -17.72
C PHE A 252 13.97 -13.51 -18.09
N SER A 253 13.12 -12.54 -18.38
CA SER A 253 11.80 -12.80 -18.96
C SER A 253 11.39 -11.71 -19.95
N TYR A 254 10.64 -12.11 -20.96
CA TYR A 254 10.22 -11.24 -22.05
C TYR A 254 8.81 -11.52 -22.50
N SER A 255 8.08 -10.47 -22.86
CA SER A 255 6.85 -10.51 -23.64
C SER A 255 6.78 -9.27 -24.56
N GLY A 256 6.00 -9.34 -25.62
CA GLY A 256 5.83 -8.28 -26.60
C GLY A 256 4.42 -8.26 -27.19
N PRO A 257 4.14 -7.34 -28.12
CA PRO A 257 2.79 -7.17 -28.68
C PRO A 257 2.27 -8.43 -29.38
N ASP A 258 3.13 -9.19 -30.05
CA ASP A 258 2.75 -10.44 -30.74
C ASP A 258 2.41 -11.59 -29.79
N LEU A 259 2.69 -11.42 -28.51
CA LEU A 259 2.41 -12.37 -27.43
C LEU A 259 1.22 -11.97 -26.58
N GLU A 260 0.54 -10.88 -26.91
CA GLU A 260 -0.73 -10.45 -26.30
C GLU A 260 -1.89 -10.70 -27.28
N MET A 261 -2.96 -11.30 -26.77
CA MET A 261 -4.17 -11.58 -27.55
C MET A 261 -5.25 -10.54 -27.22
N SER A 262 -5.97 -10.06 -28.22
CA SER A 262 -7.14 -9.22 -27.98
C SER A 262 -8.22 -10.00 -27.25
N ASN A 263 -8.90 -9.33 -26.30
CA ASN A 263 -10.08 -9.82 -25.60
C ASN A 263 -11.28 -8.89 -25.77
N VAL A 264 -11.21 -7.97 -26.75
CA VAL A 264 -12.33 -7.11 -27.12
C VAL A 264 -13.40 -7.95 -27.81
N ASN A 265 -14.66 -7.75 -27.41
CA ASN A 265 -15.81 -8.45 -27.97
C ASN A 265 -16.91 -7.44 -28.38
N ASP A 266 -17.92 -7.92 -29.12
CA ASP A 266 -18.98 -7.08 -29.64
C ASP A 266 -19.81 -6.39 -28.55
N ASP A 267 -19.95 -6.97 -27.38
CA ASP A 267 -20.68 -6.38 -26.27
C ASP A 267 -19.97 -5.14 -25.72
N LEU A 268 -18.65 -5.23 -25.56
CA LEU A 268 -17.82 -4.09 -25.14
C LEU A 268 -17.83 -2.97 -26.17
N LEU A 269 -17.81 -3.30 -27.47
CA LEU A 269 -17.90 -2.31 -28.54
C LEU A 269 -19.28 -1.61 -28.52
N LYS A 270 -20.36 -2.35 -28.30
CA LYS A 270 -21.71 -1.79 -28.13
C LYS A 270 -21.81 -0.89 -26.90
N ARG A 271 -21.03 -1.20 -25.85
CA ARG A 271 -20.89 -0.37 -24.64
C ARG A 271 -19.89 0.76 -24.80
N GLY A 272 -19.56 1.14 -26.03
CA GLY A 272 -18.73 2.31 -26.35
C GLY A 272 -17.25 2.15 -26.03
N LEU A 273 -16.76 0.93 -25.81
CA LEU A 273 -15.31 0.70 -25.70
C LEU A 273 -14.67 1.09 -27.04
N ASP A 274 -13.78 2.06 -26.97
CA ASP A 274 -12.95 2.43 -28.11
C ASP A 274 -11.79 1.45 -28.19
N PRO A 275 -11.72 0.54 -29.18
CA PRO A 275 -10.63 -0.42 -29.27
C PRO A 275 -9.25 0.24 -29.43
N THR A 276 -9.21 1.51 -29.87
CA THR A 276 -7.98 2.29 -29.98
C THR A 276 -7.50 2.85 -28.64
N ARG A 277 -8.26 2.69 -27.56
CA ARG A 277 -7.94 3.14 -26.20
C ARG A 277 -7.54 2.01 -25.25
N ILE A 278 -7.41 0.81 -25.75
CA ILE A 278 -6.95 -0.34 -24.95
C ILE A 278 -5.43 -0.30 -24.98
N GLY A 279 -4.82 0.01 -23.83
CA GLY A 279 -3.36 0.05 -23.69
C GLY A 279 -2.71 -1.31 -23.99
N ALA A 280 -2.47 -1.62 -25.26
CA ALA A 280 -1.80 -2.84 -25.68
C ALA A 280 -0.33 -2.83 -25.23
N LEU A 281 0.19 -4.01 -24.92
CA LEU A 281 1.58 -4.16 -24.50
C LEU A 281 2.51 -3.84 -25.67
N LYS A 282 3.41 -2.85 -25.51
CA LYS A 282 4.51 -2.61 -26.43
C LYS A 282 5.72 -3.48 -26.11
N LYS A 283 6.06 -3.60 -24.83
CA LYS A 283 7.21 -4.39 -24.38
C LYS A 283 7.16 -4.67 -22.89
N PHE A 284 7.45 -5.90 -22.54
CA PHE A 284 7.76 -6.30 -21.18
C PHE A 284 9.12 -6.97 -21.15
N ARG A 285 10.00 -6.52 -20.23
CA ARG A 285 11.27 -7.18 -19.94
C ARG A 285 11.52 -7.12 -18.45
N ASP A 286 11.97 -8.23 -17.89
CA ASP A 286 12.42 -8.30 -16.51
C ASP A 286 13.69 -9.14 -16.46
N SER A 287 14.77 -8.60 -15.94
CA SER A 287 16.07 -9.25 -15.88
C SER A 287 16.79 -8.91 -14.58
N GLY A 288 17.51 -9.86 -14.04
CA GLY A 288 18.24 -9.63 -12.81
C GLY A 288 19.29 -10.69 -12.54
N VAL A 289 20.18 -10.36 -11.62
CA VAL A 289 21.22 -11.25 -11.12
C VAL A 289 21.34 -11.10 -9.61
N GLY A 290 21.52 -12.20 -8.92
CA GLY A 290 21.82 -12.25 -7.49
C GLY A 290 23.01 -13.17 -7.22
N ILE A 291 23.91 -12.78 -6.34
CA ILE A 291 25.09 -13.55 -5.97
C ILE A 291 25.37 -13.36 -4.49
N GLY A 292 25.70 -14.45 -3.79
CA GLY A 292 26.07 -14.39 -2.39
C GLY A 292 27.03 -15.50 -2.01
N GLY A 293 27.83 -15.23 -0.99
CA GLY A 293 28.84 -16.17 -0.52
C GLY A 293 29.68 -15.64 0.63
N PRO A 294 30.71 -16.39 1.04
CA PRO A 294 31.57 -15.96 2.13
C PRO A 294 32.67 -14.99 1.61
N ILE A 295 32.85 -13.87 2.27
CA ILE A 295 34.09 -13.09 2.24
C ILE A 295 35.13 -13.78 3.13
N LYS A 296 34.67 -14.21 4.32
CA LYS A 296 35.41 -15.05 5.25
C LYS A 296 34.47 -16.12 5.80
N ARG A 297 34.76 -17.38 5.52
CA ARG A 297 33.92 -18.50 5.97
C ARG A 297 33.66 -18.41 7.48
N ASP A 298 32.43 -18.75 7.87
CA ASP A 298 31.94 -18.78 9.25
C ASP A 298 31.95 -17.42 9.98
N ARG A 299 32.32 -16.29 9.29
CA ARG A 299 32.40 -14.96 9.93
C ARG A 299 31.83 -13.80 9.13
N LEU A 300 32.06 -13.77 7.81
CA LEU A 300 31.68 -12.60 7.02
C LEU A 300 31.15 -13.06 5.67
N TRP A 301 29.94 -12.67 5.39
CA TRP A 301 29.23 -13.03 4.16
C TRP A 301 28.70 -11.80 3.47
N PHE A 302 28.51 -11.92 2.17
CA PHE A 302 27.86 -10.90 1.34
C PHE A 302 26.73 -11.52 0.54
N PHE A 303 25.75 -10.69 0.21
CA PHE A 303 24.78 -10.93 -0.82
C PHE A 303 24.56 -9.63 -1.62
N ALA A 304 24.53 -9.73 -2.95
CA ALA A 304 24.25 -8.61 -3.85
C ALA A 304 23.23 -9.05 -4.90
N ALA A 305 22.32 -8.15 -5.26
CA ALA A 305 21.38 -8.39 -6.33
C ALA A 305 21.15 -7.11 -7.14
N ALA A 306 20.98 -7.28 -8.44
CA ALA A 306 20.58 -6.21 -9.34
C ALA A 306 19.41 -6.68 -10.19
N ARG A 307 18.43 -5.80 -10.42
CA ARG A 307 17.24 -6.10 -11.24
C ARG A 307 16.79 -4.89 -12.02
N GLU A 308 16.40 -5.11 -13.26
CA GLU A 308 15.72 -4.14 -14.11
C GLU A 308 14.41 -4.75 -14.62
N GLY A 309 13.31 -4.06 -14.39
CA GLY A 309 12.03 -4.37 -14.98
C GLY A 309 11.48 -3.21 -15.80
N VAL A 310 11.04 -3.47 -17.03
CA VAL A 310 10.45 -2.50 -17.96
C VAL A 310 9.09 -2.97 -18.37
N ALA A 311 8.09 -2.07 -18.37
CA ALA A 311 6.79 -2.28 -19.00
C ALA A 311 6.42 -1.05 -19.80
N GLN A 312 6.13 -1.25 -21.07
CA GLN A 312 5.69 -0.21 -22.00
C GLN A 312 4.32 -0.60 -22.53
N GLN A 313 3.36 0.31 -22.47
CA GLN A 313 2.02 0.12 -23.01
C GLN A 313 1.71 1.27 -23.96
N TYR A 314 1.09 0.96 -25.09
CA TYR A 314 0.59 1.97 -26.00
C TYR A 314 -0.57 2.72 -25.35
N ALA A 315 -0.62 4.02 -25.57
CA ALA A 315 -1.77 4.87 -25.21
C ALA A 315 -2.58 5.15 -26.48
N ASP A 316 -3.36 4.18 -26.89
CA ASP A 316 -4.08 4.22 -28.15
C ASP A 316 -4.93 5.50 -28.30
N GLY A 317 -4.88 6.09 -29.48
CA GLY A 317 -5.50 7.37 -29.78
C GLY A 317 -4.81 8.60 -29.18
N VAL A 318 -3.63 8.44 -28.55
CA VAL A 318 -2.82 9.54 -28.04
C VAL A 318 -1.54 9.65 -28.88
N TYR A 319 -1.29 10.84 -29.38
CA TYR A 319 -0.10 11.16 -30.18
C TYR A 319 0.66 12.32 -29.56
N TRP A 320 1.92 12.44 -29.89
CA TRP A 320 2.70 13.63 -29.64
C TRP A 320 2.14 14.82 -30.43
N ASN A 321 2.35 16.05 -29.96
CA ASN A 321 2.03 17.22 -30.75
C ASN A 321 3.13 17.44 -31.82
N LYS A 322 2.75 17.43 -33.08
CA LYS A 322 3.66 17.72 -34.21
C LYS A 322 4.07 19.18 -34.22
N LEU A 323 3.14 20.06 -33.82
CA LEU A 323 3.38 21.49 -33.75
C LEU A 323 4.07 21.82 -32.42
N ARG A 324 5.19 22.54 -32.50
CA ARG A 324 5.98 22.91 -31.33
C ARG A 324 5.91 24.39 -31.03
N GLN A 325 5.78 24.72 -29.78
CA GLN A 325 5.92 26.10 -29.31
C GLN A 325 7.38 26.60 -29.50
N PRO A 326 7.64 27.90 -29.73
CA PRO A 326 6.63 28.97 -29.82
C PRO A 326 6.01 29.15 -31.23
N ALA A 327 6.39 28.31 -32.21
CA ALA A 327 5.89 28.47 -33.59
C ALA A 327 4.38 28.26 -33.73
N SER A 328 3.79 27.38 -32.91
CA SER A 328 2.35 27.17 -32.85
C SER A 328 1.90 26.75 -31.46
N LEU A 329 0.75 27.22 -31.03
CA LEU A 329 0.05 26.82 -29.79
C LEU A 329 -1.10 25.83 -30.03
N LEU A 330 -1.27 25.36 -31.28
CA LEU A 330 -2.30 24.40 -31.65
C LEU A 330 -1.81 22.96 -31.53
N TYR A 331 -2.74 22.03 -31.51
CA TYR A 331 -2.46 20.60 -31.53
C TYR A 331 -2.67 20.02 -32.93
N GLU A 332 -1.67 19.30 -33.40
CA GLU A 332 -1.71 18.44 -34.56
C GLU A 332 -1.08 17.09 -34.18
N PRO A 333 -1.79 15.95 -34.33
CA PRO A 333 -1.21 14.66 -33.97
C PRO A 333 -0.02 14.32 -34.88
N ASP A 334 1.10 13.97 -34.25
CA ASP A 334 2.30 13.50 -34.93
C ASP A 334 2.18 12.01 -35.31
N ILE A 335 1.47 11.74 -36.41
CA ILE A 335 1.22 10.39 -36.89
C ILE A 335 2.53 9.71 -37.33
N ASP A 336 3.48 10.48 -37.87
CA ASP A 336 4.77 9.97 -38.35
C ASP A 336 5.62 9.41 -37.19
N ARG A 337 5.51 10.01 -36.01
CA ARG A 337 6.14 9.52 -34.76
C ARG A 337 5.44 8.30 -34.18
N GLY A 338 4.20 8.05 -34.55
CA GLY A 338 3.36 6.95 -34.09
C GLY A 338 2.66 7.19 -32.76
N ILE A 339 1.92 6.18 -32.32
CA ILE A 339 1.14 6.19 -31.08
C ILE A 339 2.05 6.35 -29.87
N ALA A 340 1.66 7.21 -28.94
CA ALA A 340 2.38 7.42 -27.67
C ALA A 340 2.35 6.14 -26.81
N ASN A 341 3.36 5.99 -25.97
CA ASN A 341 3.43 4.86 -25.04
C ASN A 341 4.02 5.29 -23.69
N THR A 342 3.63 4.58 -22.64
CA THR A 342 4.32 4.66 -21.35
C THR A 342 5.71 4.02 -21.46
N ASN A 343 6.59 4.41 -20.55
CA ASN A 343 7.93 3.82 -20.45
C ASN A 343 8.28 3.54 -18.99
N ASP A 344 7.39 2.78 -18.32
CA ASP A 344 7.56 2.47 -16.92
C ASP A 344 8.72 1.51 -16.70
N TYR A 345 9.59 1.87 -15.75
CA TYR A 345 10.69 1.01 -15.35
C TYR A 345 10.92 1.01 -13.85
N SER A 346 11.51 -0.08 -13.38
CA SER A 346 12.06 -0.20 -12.04
C SER A 346 13.45 -0.79 -12.10
N LYS A 347 14.41 -0.12 -11.45
CA LYS A 347 15.79 -0.56 -11.32
C LYS A 347 16.13 -0.63 -9.83
N ASP A 348 16.68 -1.75 -9.43
CA ASP A 348 17.13 -2.00 -8.06
C ASP A 348 18.53 -2.58 -8.08
N VAL A 349 19.40 -2.04 -7.23
CA VAL A 349 20.68 -2.63 -6.87
C VAL A 349 20.74 -2.69 -5.36
N SER A 350 20.77 -3.89 -4.82
CA SER A 350 20.78 -4.13 -3.38
C SER A 350 22.01 -4.94 -3.00
N PHE A 351 22.50 -4.67 -1.79
CA PHE A 351 23.58 -5.45 -1.20
C PHE A 351 23.35 -5.61 0.31
N ARG A 352 23.91 -6.68 0.84
CA ARG A 352 23.85 -7.05 2.24
C ARG A 352 25.19 -7.65 2.68
N ILE A 353 25.66 -7.24 3.82
CA ILE A 353 26.82 -7.80 4.49
C ILE A 353 26.37 -8.31 5.86
N THR A 354 26.65 -9.57 6.14
CA THR A 354 26.38 -10.20 7.43
C THR A 354 27.71 -10.53 8.07
N TRP A 355 27.95 -9.97 9.25
CA TRP A 355 29.18 -10.14 10.00
C TRP A 355 28.90 -10.74 11.39
N GLN A 356 29.41 -11.98 11.62
CA GLN A 356 29.50 -12.58 12.93
C GLN A 356 30.80 -12.06 13.60
N ALA A 357 30.68 -10.91 14.26
CA ALA A 357 31.84 -10.22 14.86
C ALA A 357 32.49 -11.06 15.98
N THR A 358 31.65 -11.68 16.82
CA THR A 358 32.02 -12.67 17.84
C THR A 358 30.97 -13.80 17.83
N GLU A 359 31.14 -14.84 18.66
CA GLU A 359 30.14 -15.91 18.80
C GLU A 359 28.73 -15.41 19.14
N LYS A 360 28.64 -14.25 19.84
CA LYS A 360 27.38 -13.66 20.29
C LYS A 360 26.96 -12.42 19.51
N HIS A 361 27.89 -11.71 18.87
CA HIS A 361 27.59 -10.47 18.16
C HIS A 361 27.47 -10.68 16.66
N LYS A 362 26.27 -10.53 16.15
CA LYS A 362 25.97 -10.51 14.70
C LYS A 362 25.57 -9.11 14.26
N ILE A 363 26.21 -8.60 13.23
CA ILE A 363 25.92 -7.29 12.64
C ILE A 363 25.55 -7.48 11.18
N VAL A 364 24.50 -6.81 10.75
CA VAL A 364 24.02 -6.85 9.37
C VAL A 364 23.92 -5.42 8.84
N GLY A 365 24.61 -5.13 7.75
CA GLY A 365 24.47 -3.91 7.00
C GLY A 365 23.82 -4.20 5.66
N SER A 366 22.80 -3.45 5.28
CA SER A 366 22.18 -3.58 3.96
C SER A 366 21.81 -2.23 3.37
N SER A 367 21.72 -2.16 2.05
CA SER A 367 21.18 -1.00 1.33
C SER A 367 20.59 -1.43 -0.01
N ALA A 368 19.52 -0.75 -0.41
CA ALA A 368 18.99 -0.81 -1.76
C ALA A 368 19.07 0.59 -2.39
N PHE A 369 19.48 0.63 -3.64
CA PHE A 369 19.50 1.82 -4.50
C PHE A 369 18.47 1.59 -5.59
N GLN A 370 17.43 2.41 -5.61
CA GLN A 370 16.35 2.25 -6.56
C GLN A 370 16.20 3.47 -7.44
N ASN A 371 15.92 3.24 -8.71
CA ASN A 371 15.57 4.24 -9.70
C ASN A 371 14.32 3.76 -10.43
N ASN A 372 13.18 4.33 -10.08
CA ASN A 372 11.89 3.90 -10.57
C ASN A 372 11.21 5.05 -11.30
N CYS A 373 10.43 4.75 -12.31
CA CYS A 373 9.67 5.73 -13.05
C CYS A 373 8.30 5.19 -13.43
N ASN A 374 7.27 5.98 -13.12
CA ASN A 374 6.04 5.95 -13.88
C ASN A 374 6.24 6.96 -15.02
N CYS A 375 6.86 6.52 -16.07
CA CYS A 375 7.25 7.37 -17.17
C CYS A 375 6.07 7.58 -18.11
N VAL A 376 5.82 8.84 -18.34
CA VAL A 376 4.64 9.46 -18.92
C VAL A 376 3.44 9.22 -18.02
N PHE A 377 3.52 9.79 -16.81
CA PHE A 377 2.49 9.71 -15.78
C PHE A 377 1.14 10.25 -16.29
N ASN A 378 0.06 9.55 -15.99
CA ASN A 378 -1.31 9.84 -16.44
C ASN A 378 -1.58 9.72 -17.96
N LEU A 379 -0.64 9.20 -18.76
CA LEU A 379 -0.88 8.99 -20.19
C LEU A 379 -2.06 8.05 -20.46
N LEU A 380 -2.22 7.01 -19.62
CA LEU A 380 -3.32 6.03 -19.69
C LEU A 380 -4.51 6.43 -18.80
N SER A 381 -4.61 7.70 -18.39
CA SER A 381 -5.72 8.17 -17.55
C SER A 381 -7.05 8.07 -18.31
N THR A 382 -8.09 7.67 -17.58
CA THR A 382 -9.47 7.54 -18.11
C THR A 382 -10.21 8.88 -18.20
N GLY A 383 -9.62 9.97 -17.69
CA GLY A 383 -10.17 11.33 -17.77
C GLY A 383 -9.85 12.05 -19.10
N ALA A 384 -9.56 13.34 -19.02
CA ALA A 384 -9.10 14.09 -20.19
C ALA A 384 -7.79 13.50 -20.72
N ARG A 385 -7.67 13.34 -22.03
CA ARG A 385 -6.45 12.85 -22.68
C ARG A 385 -5.32 13.83 -22.43
N VAL A 386 -4.13 13.29 -22.25
CA VAL A 386 -2.92 14.09 -22.02
C VAL A 386 -1.86 13.61 -23.01
N THR A 387 -1.26 14.52 -23.76
CA THR A 387 -0.14 14.15 -24.62
C THR A 387 1.12 13.86 -23.78
N PRO A 388 2.08 13.08 -24.29
CA PRO A 388 3.27 12.70 -23.51
C PRO A 388 4.03 13.91 -22.95
N GLU A 389 4.17 14.98 -23.72
CA GLU A 389 4.84 16.21 -23.31
C GLU A 389 4.13 16.96 -22.17
N ALA A 390 2.80 16.82 -22.07
CA ALA A 390 2.03 17.43 -21.01
C ALA A 390 1.81 16.50 -19.80
N ALA A 391 2.12 15.22 -19.94
CA ALA A 391 2.08 14.23 -18.89
C ALA A 391 3.38 14.18 -18.08
N GLY A 392 4.53 14.13 -18.74
CA GLY A 392 5.85 14.15 -18.12
C GLY A 392 6.24 12.89 -17.34
N PRO A 393 7.53 12.65 -17.15
CA PRO A 393 8.04 11.57 -16.29
C PRO A 393 7.86 11.85 -14.81
N HIS A 394 7.40 10.86 -14.08
CA HIS A 394 7.26 10.85 -12.62
C HIS A 394 8.30 9.88 -12.03
N LYS A 395 9.46 10.41 -11.68
CA LYS A 395 10.63 9.63 -11.28
C LYS A 395 10.80 9.60 -9.78
N TYR A 396 10.97 8.40 -9.23
CA TYR A 396 11.38 8.15 -7.84
C TYR A 396 12.88 7.89 -7.81
N TYR A 397 13.68 8.99 -7.82
CA TYR A 397 15.14 8.92 -7.86
C TYR A 397 15.76 10.22 -7.33
N PRO A 398 16.76 10.12 -6.44
CA PRO A 398 17.27 8.90 -5.81
C PRO A 398 16.27 8.28 -4.83
N ASN A 399 16.36 6.96 -4.65
CA ASN A 399 15.67 6.23 -3.57
C ASN A 399 16.68 5.30 -2.89
N TYR A 400 17.07 5.63 -1.66
CA TYR A 400 18.08 4.94 -0.87
C TYR A 400 17.46 4.37 0.39
N LEU A 401 17.82 3.12 0.70
CA LEU A 401 17.32 2.37 1.85
C LEU A 401 18.47 1.74 2.66
N PRO A 402 19.46 2.49 3.14
CA PRO A 402 20.49 1.93 4.00
C PRO A 402 19.93 1.55 5.37
N SER A 403 20.38 0.42 5.89
CA SER A 403 20.04 -0.06 7.23
C SER A 403 21.20 -0.79 7.85
N VAL A 404 21.25 -0.75 9.17
CA VAL A 404 22.15 -1.54 10.00
C VAL A 404 21.35 -2.21 11.11
N ALA A 405 21.62 -3.48 11.30
CA ALA A 405 20.99 -4.30 12.33
C ALA A 405 22.07 -5.09 13.12
N TRP A 406 21.91 -5.31 14.46
CA TRP A 406 22.80 -6.09 15.38
C TRP A 406 22.01 -7.03 16.28
N THR A 407 22.35 -8.26 16.51
CA THR A 407 21.74 -9.24 17.41
C THR A 407 22.75 -9.70 18.45
N TYR A 408 22.35 -9.75 19.70
CA TYR A 408 23.20 -10.14 20.82
C TYR A 408 22.42 -11.05 21.78
N PRO A 409 22.51 -12.39 21.66
CA PRO A 409 22.08 -13.31 22.69
C PRO A 409 23.05 -13.23 23.89
N ALA A 410 22.74 -12.32 24.81
CA ALA A 410 23.59 -12.05 25.97
C ALA A 410 23.73 -13.29 26.84
N THR A 411 22.61 -14.00 27.07
CA THR A 411 22.53 -15.30 27.75
C THR A 411 21.57 -16.20 26.99
N SER A 412 21.36 -17.44 27.43
CA SER A 412 20.30 -18.32 26.91
C SER A 412 18.90 -17.72 27.04
N ASN A 413 18.69 -16.79 27.97
CA ASN A 413 17.40 -16.23 28.32
C ASN A 413 17.24 -14.76 27.90
N ILE A 414 18.32 -14.07 27.56
CA ILE A 414 18.28 -12.63 27.23
C ILE A 414 18.80 -12.43 25.82
N LEU A 415 17.96 -11.79 25.02
CA LEU A 415 18.30 -11.36 23.68
C LEU A 415 18.10 -9.86 23.56
N LEU A 416 19.12 -9.17 23.08
CA LEU A 416 19.07 -7.75 22.74
C LEU A 416 19.05 -7.59 21.22
N GLU A 417 18.22 -6.68 20.77
CA GLU A 417 18.03 -6.36 19.36
C GLU A 417 17.92 -4.84 19.18
N ALA A 418 18.46 -4.34 18.11
CA ALA A 418 18.21 -2.97 17.71
C ALA A 418 18.50 -2.73 16.22
N GLY A 419 18.03 -1.64 15.62
CA GLY A 419 18.26 -1.32 14.22
C GLY A 419 18.11 0.17 13.92
N VAL A 420 18.82 0.60 12.89
CA VAL A 420 18.66 1.93 12.30
C VAL A 420 18.45 1.80 10.81
N SER A 421 17.59 2.62 10.26
CA SER A 421 17.42 2.75 8.81
C SER A 421 17.15 4.19 8.40
N LEU A 422 17.56 4.52 7.19
CA LEU A 422 17.21 5.76 6.53
C LEU A 422 16.52 5.42 5.21
N GLN A 423 15.33 5.94 5.01
CA GLN A 423 14.73 5.99 3.68
C GLN A 423 14.83 7.43 3.15
N ALA A 424 15.49 7.59 2.02
CA ALA A 424 15.69 8.87 1.36
C ALA A 424 15.21 8.77 -0.08
N LEU A 425 14.07 9.39 -0.36
CA LEU A 425 13.41 9.37 -1.66
C LEU A 425 13.17 10.78 -2.17
N ASP A 426 13.53 11.05 -3.42
CA ASP A 426 13.06 12.22 -4.16
C ASP A 426 12.10 11.76 -5.26
N GLN A 427 10.87 12.25 -5.20
CA GLN A 427 9.92 12.14 -6.29
C GLN A 427 10.10 13.38 -7.17
N ASN A 428 10.50 13.17 -8.41
CA ASN A 428 10.76 14.23 -9.36
C ASN A 428 9.78 14.16 -10.52
N ASP A 429 8.93 15.17 -10.63
CA ASP A 429 8.11 15.40 -11.81
C ASP A 429 8.95 16.24 -12.77
N THR A 430 9.31 15.69 -13.91
CA THR A 430 10.21 16.29 -14.88
C THR A 430 9.55 16.39 -16.24
N ARG A 431 10.15 17.14 -17.14
CA ARG A 431 9.73 17.21 -18.54
C ARG A 431 10.37 16.11 -19.36
N GLU A 432 9.76 15.79 -20.47
CA GLU A 432 10.40 14.98 -21.51
C GLU A 432 11.57 15.75 -22.15
N GLU A 433 12.56 15.02 -22.64
CA GLU A 433 13.74 15.60 -23.29
C GLU A 433 13.36 16.40 -24.54
N GLY A 434 13.92 17.60 -24.68
CA GLY A 434 13.67 18.50 -25.81
C GLY A 434 12.48 19.44 -25.68
N TRP A 435 11.89 19.52 -24.47
CA TRP A 435 10.77 20.43 -24.15
C TRP A 435 11.27 21.60 -23.29
N ASP A 436 10.82 22.81 -23.63
CA ASP A 436 11.32 24.06 -23.04
C ASP A 436 10.44 24.55 -21.88
N ASP A 437 11.09 25.19 -20.90
CA ASP A 437 10.43 25.79 -19.73
C ASP A 437 9.49 26.93 -20.10
N THR A 438 9.71 27.57 -21.21
CA THR A 438 8.94 28.73 -21.70
C THR A 438 7.63 28.35 -22.37
N TRP A 439 7.40 27.04 -22.61
CA TRP A 439 6.19 26.57 -23.27
C TRP A 439 5.00 26.54 -22.31
N TYR A 440 3.81 26.81 -22.86
CA TYR A 440 2.55 26.82 -22.11
C TYR A 440 1.94 25.42 -22.05
N ARG A 441 1.29 25.13 -20.93
CA ARG A 441 0.34 24.02 -20.80
C ARG A 441 -1.01 24.48 -21.35
N ILE A 442 -1.57 23.70 -22.26
CA ILE A 442 -2.81 24.06 -22.97
C ILE A 442 -3.82 22.92 -22.80
N GLN A 443 -5.03 23.27 -22.38
CA GLN A 443 -6.16 22.37 -22.34
C GLN A 443 -7.18 22.77 -23.39
N ASP A 444 -7.42 21.94 -24.40
CA ASP A 444 -8.49 22.15 -25.38
C ASP A 444 -9.73 21.35 -24.95
N GLN A 445 -10.83 22.06 -24.68
CA GLN A 445 -12.06 21.49 -24.17
C GLN A 445 -12.79 20.66 -25.22
N ALA A 446 -12.87 21.14 -26.46
CA ALA A 446 -13.54 20.41 -27.53
C ALA A 446 -12.84 19.10 -27.89
N LEU A 447 -11.52 19.10 -27.84
CA LEU A 447 -10.71 17.89 -28.06
C LEU A 447 -10.64 16.99 -26.81
N ASN A 448 -11.05 17.48 -25.65
CA ASN A 448 -10.82 16.85 -24.36
C ASN A 448 -9.34 16.43 -24.20
N LEU A 449 -8.41 17.32 -24.52
CA LEU A 449 -6.99 17.05 -24.62
C LEU A 449 -6.17 18.12 -23.91
N THR A 450 -5.15 17.70 -23.15
CA THR A 450 -4.12 18.57 -22.59
C THR A 450 -2.80 18.29 -23.29
N TYR A 451 -2.13 19.34 -23.75
CA TYR A 451 -0.86 19.27 -24.48
C TYR A 451 0.07 20.44 -24.14
N GLY A 452 1.29 20.41 -24.67
CA GLY A 452 2.26 21.48 -24.58
C GLY A 452 3.29 21.27 -23.48
N ASN A 453 2.96 21.55 -22.22
CA ASN A 453 3.96 21.51 -21.14
C ASN A 453 3.41 20.87 -19.83
N VAL A 454 4.33 20.54 -18.93
CA VAL A 454 4.04 20.03 -17.58
C VAL A 454 4.84 20.80 -16.54
N ALA A 455 4.23 21.08 -15.40
CA ALA A 455 4.92 21.68 -14.25
C ALA A 455 5.95 20.69 -13.66
N THR A 456 7.13 21.19 -13.33
CA THR A 456 8.17 20.40 -12.70
C THR A 456 8.26 20.69 -11.21
N ARG A 457 8.39 19.63 -10.41
CA ARG A 457 8.58 19.73 -8.96
C ARG A 457 9.43 18.60 -8.42
N THR A 458 9.95 18.78 -7.23
CA THR A 458 10.56 17.71 -6.45
C THR A 458 9.86 17.60 -5.10
N ILE A 459 9.52 16.38 -4.71
CA ILE A 459 8.97 16.07 -3.39
C ILE A 459 10.01 15.20 -2.66
N PRO A 460 10.95 15.84 -1.91
CA PRO A 460 11.91 15.10 -1.10
C PRO A 460 11.22 14.49 0.11
N ARG A 461 11.45 13.21 0.35
CA ARG A 461 10.96 12.49 1.52
C ARG A 461 12.11 11.81 2.22
N ARG A 462 12.18 11.97 3.52
CA ARG A 462 13.21 11.38 4.37
C ARG A 462 12.56 10.78 5.60
N GLN A 463 12.90 9.54 5.92
CA GLN A 463 12.46 8.88 7.14
C GLN A 463 13.66 8.22 7.80
N PHE A 464 13.98 8.63 9.00
CA PHE A 464 14.96 7.99 9.85
C PHE A 464 14.26 7.19 10.93
N GLN A 465 14.60 5.92 11.05
CA GLN A 465 14.04 5.03 12.05
C GLN A 465 15.12 4.47 12.94
N GLN A 466 14.76 4.32 14.22
CA GLN A 466 15.55 3.61 15.22
C GLN A 466 14.62 2.67 15.99
N ARG A 467 15.12 1.51 16.31
CA ARG A 467 14.40 0.59 17.20
C ARG A 467 15.38 -0.10 18.14
N PHE A 468 14.92 -0.36 19.35
CA PHE A 468 15.60 -1.18 20.34
C PHE A 468 14.59 -2.13 20.96
N ALA A 469 14.98 -3.39 21.17
CA ALA A 469 14.17 -4.38 21.87
C ALA A 469 15.03 -5.26 22.77
N LEU A 470 14.45 -5.62 23.90
CA LEU A 470 14.96 -6.62 24.84
C LEU A 470 13.91 -7.73 24.93
N SER A 471 14.33 -8.96 24.66
CA SER A 471 13.54 -10.16 24.93
C SER A 471 14.12 -10.90 26.12
N TYR A 472 13.26 -11.30 27.08
CA TYR A 472 13.64 -12.05 28.27
C TYR A 472 12.74 -13.28 28.39
N LEU A 473 13.38 -14.46 28.45
CA LEU A 473 12.72 -15.73 28.63
C LEU A 473 12.81 -16.16 30.09
N SER A 474 11.66 -16.42 30.72
CA SER A 474 11.60 -16.88 32.13
C SER A 474 10.50 -17.91 32.27
N GLY A 475 10.88 -19.18 32.36
CA GLY A 475 9.95 -20.30 32.49
C GLY A 475 8.92 -20.31 31.33
N SER A 476 7.65 -20.10 31.67
CA SER A 476 6.53 -20.06 30.68
C SER A 476 6.31 -18.71 30.02
N HIS A 477 7.06 -17.66 30.40
CA HIS A 477 6.93 -16.29 29.92
C HIS A 477 8.01 -15.93 28.91
N GLN A 478 7.61 -15.22 27.87
CA GLN A 478 8.52 -14.58 26.94
C GLN A 478 8.18 -13.08 26.85
N PHE A 479 8.87 -12.32 27.70
CA PHE A 479 8.74 -10.87 27.71
C PHE A 479 9.52 -10.25 26.54
N LYS A 480 8.93 -9.23 25.92
CA LYS A 480 9.63 -8.36 24.96
C LYS A 480 9.24 -6.91 25.24
N THR A 481 10.21 -6.04 25.39
CA THR A 481 10.00 -4.61 25.52
C THR A 481 10.91 -3.85 24.58
N GLY A 482 10.52 -2.65 24.18
CA GLY A 482 11.37 -1.87 23.30
C GLY A 482 10.87 -0.47 23.02
N VAL A 483 11.66 0.25 22.23
CA VAL A 483 11.41 1.60 21.76
C VAL A 483 11.55 1.67 20.24
N ASN A 484 10.65 2.40 19.61
CA ASN A 484 10.71 2.74 18.19
C ASN A 484 10.67 4.26 18.06
N VAL A 485 11.56 4.82 17.24
CA VAL A 485 11.60 6.24 16.92
C VAL A 485 11.56 6.39 15.41
N LYS A 486 10.63 7.19 14.91
CA LYS A 486 10.54 7.57 13.50
C LYS A 486 10.59 9.09 13.38
N LEU A 487 11.50 9.59 12.59
CA LEU A 487 11.64 11.00 12.28
C LEU A 487 11.41 11.18 10.79
N GLY A 488 10.24 11.71 10.45
CA GLY A 488 9.79 11.89 9.07
C GLY A 488 9.83 13.34 8.64
N ARG A 489 10.26 13.57 7.40
CA ARG A 489 10.29 14.88 6.76
C ARG A 489 9.83 14.73 5.30
N GLN A 490 8.94 15.62 4.86
CA GLN A 490 8.53 15.75 3.48
C GLN A 490 8.59 17.22 3.06
N GLY A 491 9.05 17.48 1.84
CA GLY A 491 8.96 18.79 1.19
C GLY A 491 8.17 18.71 -0.11
N ASP A 492 7.81 19.86 -0.65
CA ASP A 492 7.34 20.03 -2.03
C ASP A 492 7.97 21.31 -2.59
N ILE A 493 8.81 21.15 -3.59
CA ILE A 493 9.63 22.22 -4.15
C ILE A 493 9.34 22.32 -5.64
N ALA A 494 8.70 23.40 -6.05
CA ALA A 494 8.59 23.73 -7.47
C ALA A 494 9.94 24.20 -8.01
N LYS A 495 10.46 23.50 -9.02
CA LYS A 495 11.84 23.71 -9.50
C LYS A 495 12.00 24.73 -10.60
N SER A 496 11.08 24.80 -11.55
CA SER A 496 11.26 25.66 -12.72
C SER A 496 9.93 26.08 -13.35
N GLY A 497 9.99 27.08 -14.19
CA GLY A 497 8.84 27.65 -14.85
C GLY A 497 7.99 28.56 -13.97
N PHE A 498 8.44 28.84 -12.75
CA PHE A 498 7.78 29.69 -11.78
C PHE A 498 8.58 30.94 -11.46
N ASP A 499 9.56 31.25 -12.31
CA ASP A 499 10.32 32.47 -12.15
C ASP A 499 9.47 33.72 -12.51
N LYS A 500 10.08 34.88 -12.53
CA LYS A 500 9.40 36.17 -12.68
C LYS A 500 8.83 36.42 -14.10
N THR A 501 8.71 35.39 -14.94
CA THR A 501 8.22 35.50 -16.32
C THR A 501 6.83 34.90 -16.47
N ILE A 502 6.07 35.37 -17.44
CA ILE A 502 4.74 34.81 -17.78
C ILE A 502 4.83 33.47 -18.50
N HIS A 503 6.04 33.11 -18.97
CA HIS A 503 6.27 31.86 -19.69
C HIS A 503 6.31 30.66 -18.78
N GLY A 504 6.08 29.49 -19.34
CA GLY A 504 6.12 28.22 -18.62
C GLY A 504 4.87 27.94 -17.83
N THR A 505 5.01 27.61 -16.55
CA THR A 505 3.92 27.08 -15.74
C THR A 505 3.19 28.12 -14.88
N ALA A 506 3.56 29.38 -14.93
CA ALA A 506 2.84 30.44 -14.21
C ALA A 506 1.48 30.76 -14.82
N VAL A 507 1.29 30.43 -16.11
CA VAL A 507 0.02 30.64 -16.83
C VAL A 507 -0.29 29.37 -17.64
N ASN A 508 -1.49 28.82 -17.43
CA ASN A 508 -2.03 27.76 -18.28
C ASN A 508 -3.09 28.34 -19.20
N TYR A 509 -3.10 27.87 -20.43
CA TYR A 509 -4.05 28.28 -21.45
C TYR A 509 -5.19 27.27 -21.56
N ARG A 510 -6.38 27.78 -21.84
CA ARG A 510 -7.55 26.95 -22.11
C ARG A 510 -8.18 27.38 -23.43
N PHE A 511 -8.35 26.41 -24.31
CA PHE A 511 -8.91 26.58 -25.63
C PHE A 511 -10.23 25.81 -25.76
N ASN A 512 -11.00 26.20 -26.76
CA ASN A 512 -12.13 25.44 -27.22
C ASN A 512 -12.04 25.30 -28.75
N ASN A 513 -11.71 24.12 -29.25
CA ASN A 513 -11.42 23.83 -30.64
C ASN A 513 -10.39 24.80 -31.25
N GLY A 514 -9.24 24.92 -30.57
CA GLY A 514 -8.14 25.80 -30.99
C GLY A 514 -8.34 27.29 -30.74
N VAL A 515 -9.48 27.72 -30.23
CA VAL A 515 -9.79 29.12 -29.92
C VAL A 515 -9.56 29.41 -28.44
N PRO A 516 -8.69 30.36 -28.10
CA PRO A 516 -8.50 30.80 -26.72
C PRO A 516 -9.79 31.25 -26.04
N ASN A 517 -10.06 30.82 -24.81
CA ASN A 517 -11.24 31.22 -24.05
C ASN A 517 -10.95 31.56 -22.59
N GLN A 518 -9.85 31.06 -22.01
CA GLN A 518 -9.55 31.31 -20.60
C GLN A 518 -8.06 31.18 -20.33
N LEU A 519 -7.59 31.92 -19.32
CA LEU A 519 -6.29 31.79 -18.70
C LEU A 519 -6.45 31.32 -17.26
N THR A 520 -5.57 30.45 -16.80
CA THR A 520 -5.41 30.11 -15.37
C THR A 520 -4.05 30.61 -14.92
N LEU A 521 -4.06 31.54 -13.96
CA LEU A 521 -2.85 32.10 -13.35
C LEU A 521 -2.52 31.30 -12.09
N LEU A 522 -1.23 31.06 -11.83
CA LEU A 522 -0.72 30.25 -10.73
C LEU A 522 0.09 31.10 -9.74
N ASP A 523 -0.01 30.80 -8.45
CA ASP A 523 0.65 31.51 -7.35
C ASP A 523 2.13 31.14 -7.14
N ALA A 524 2.74 30.55 -8.11
CA ALA A 524 4.12 30.08 -8.04
C ALA A 524 5.15 31.24 -7.79
N PRO A 525 6.34 30.94 -7.19
CA PRO A 525 6.84 29.63 -6.78
C PRO A 525 6.30 29.15 -5.45
N TRP A 526 6.46 27.84 -5.16
CA TRP A 526 6.20 27.32 -3.81
C TRP A 526 7.35 26.43 -3.33
N ASN A 527 7.54 26.42 -2.02
CA ASN A 527 8.47 25.55 -1.33
C ASN A 527 7.96 25.38 0.10
N PHE A 528 7.54 24.20 0.48
CA PHE A 528 7.10 23.92 1.84
C PHE A 528 7.68 22.62 2.38
N GLU A 529 7.74 22.52 3.71
CA GLU A 529 8.27 21.38 4.44
C GLU A 529 7.34 21.03 5.60
N GLU A 530 7.17 19.74 5.80
CA GLU A 530 6.40 19.12 6.88
C GLU A 530 7.25 18.08 7.59
N ARG A 531 7.08 17.96 8.91
CA ARG A 531 7.79 17.01 9.77
C ARG A 531 6.80 16.25 10.62
N VAL A 532 7.00 14.95 10.74
CA VAL A 532 6.24 14.09 11.64
C VAL A 532 7.22 13.21 12.43
N ASN A 533 7.13 13.28 13.75
CA ASN A 533 7.91 12.48 14.68
C ASN A 533 6.97 11.52 15.41
N ASP A 534 7.31 10.24 15.44
CA ASP A 534 6.60 9.17 16.15
C ASP A 534 7.59 8.48 17.08
N VAL A 535 7.34 8.55 18.39
CA VAL A 535 8.12 7.88 19.42
C VAL A 535 7.21 6.91 20.13
N ALA A 536 7.61 5.65 20.15
CA ALA A 536 6.80 4.61 20.76
C ALA A 536 7.59 3.74 21.74
N LEU A 537 6.93 3.38 22.83
CA LEU A 537 7.36 2.39 23.81
C LEU A 537 6.39 1.22 23.79
N TYR A 538 6.88 0.01 23.93
CA TYR A 538 6.02 -1.16 24.02
C TYR A 538 6.53 -2.21 25.00
N VAL A 539 5.60 -2.98 25.53
CA VAL A 539 5.87 -4.20 26.31
C VAL A 539 4.88 -5.27 25.88
N GLN A 540 5.35 -6.48 25.73
CA GLN A 540 4.50 -7.64 25.44
C GLN A 540 5.04 -8.88 26.13
N ASP A 541 4.13 -9.81 26.44
CA ASP A 541 4.42 -11.12 27.00
C ASP A 541 3.69 -12.21 26.22
N GLN A 542 4.38 -13.26 25.89
CA GLN A 542 3.79 -14.52 25.44
C GLN A 542 3.87 -15.50 26.61
N TRP A 543 2.74 -15.74 27.27
CA TRP A 543 2.63 -16.62 28.45
C TRP A 543 1.98 -17.94 28.05
N THR A 544 2.76 -19.02 28.15
CA THR A 544 2.29 -20.37 27.80
C THR A 544 1.95 -21.17 29.07
N MET A 545 0.70 -21.55 29.21
CA MET A 545 0.15 -22.35 30.28
C MET A 545 -0.40 -23.67 29.74
N ASN A 546 0.34 -24.74 29.82
CA ASN A 546 -0.02 -26.04 29.26
C ASN A 546 -0.45 -25.95 27.78
N ARG A 547 -1.78 -25.94 27.51
CA ARG A 547 -2.39 -25.86 26.18
C ARG A 547 -2.80 -24.45 25.75
N LEU A 548 -2.74 -23.48 26.68
CA LEU A 548 -3.13 -22.10 26.45
C LEU A 548 -1.89 -21.23 26.34
N THR A 549 -1.81 -20.44 25.27
CA THR A 549 -0.84 -19.36 25.15
C THR A 549 -1.56 -18.03 25.08
N LEU A 550 -1.24 -17.13 26.00
CA LEU A 550 -1.72 -15.74 26.00
C LEU A 550 -0.65 -14.85 25.34
N ASN A 551 -1.07 -13.95 24.46
CA ASN A 551 -0.23 -12.92 23.87
C ASN A 551 -0.79 -11.58 24.36
N LEU A 552 -0.08 -10.95 25.28
CA LEU A 552 -0.51 -9.73 25.96
C LEU A 552 0.49 -8.62 25.62
N GLY A 553 0.00 -7.51 25.10
CA GLY A 553 0.85 -6.40 24.73
C GLY A 553 0.19 -5.05 24.92
N VAL A 554 1.01 -4.05 25.15
CA VAL A 554 0.60 -2.65 25.15
C VAL A 554 1.68 -1.81 24.49
N ARG A 555 1.27 -0.84 23.71
CA ARG A 555 2.13 0.13 23.05
C ARG A 555 1.66 1.54 23.37
N TYR A 556 2.58 2.40 23.72
CA TYR A 556 2.37 3.84 23.83
C TYR A 556 3.08 4.55 22.69
N ASN A 557 2.37 5.41 21.97
CA ASN A 557 2.91 6.25 20.92
C ASN A 557 2.69 7.73 21.24
N GLU A 558 3.70 8.54 21.01
CA GLU A 558 3.59 9.99 20.94
C GLU A 558 3.92 10.45 19.52
N VAL A 559 2.95 11.08 18.86
CA VAL A 559 3.08 11.57 17.48
C VAL A 559 2.98 13.08 17.48
N ARG A 560 3.98 13.75 16.88
CA ARG A 560 4.04 15.20 16.76
C ARG A 560 4.29 15.62 15.33
N GLY A 561 3.39 16.48 14.82
CA GLY A 561 3.57 17.17 13.56
C GLY A 561 4.14 18.57 13.77
N SER A 562 4.89 19.08 12.80
CA SER A 562 5.40 20.46 12.80
C SER A 562 5.72 20.93 11.39
N THR A 563 5.69 22.24 11.18
CA THR A 563 6.24 22.90 9.98
C THR A 563 7.28 23.92 10.42
N PRO A 564 8.46 24.00 9.76
CA PRO A 564 9.38 25.10 10.01
C PRO A 564 8.79 26.42 9.50
N GLU A 565 9.43 27.54 9.82
CA GLU A 565 9.15 28.81 9.11
C GLU A 565 9.29 28.58 7.59
N GLN A 566 8.29 29.02 6.84
CA GLN A 566 8.23 28.81 5.39
C GLN A 566 8.22 30.18 4.68
N VAL A 567 9.08 30.30 3.69
CA VAL A 567 9.16 31.48 2.84
C VAL A 567 8.88 31.05 1.40
N LEU A 568 7.77 31.51 0.86
CA LEU A 568 7.44 31.37 -0.56
C LEU A 568 7.89 32.65 -1.26
N GLY A 569 8.91 32.56 -2.11
CA GLY A 569 9.48 33.69 -2.83
C GLY A 569 8.44 34.44 -3.66
N ALA A 570 8.76 35.67 -4.02
CA ALA A 570 7.93 36.45 -4.95
C ALA A 570 7.90 35.79 -6.32
N GLY A 571 6.70 35.64 -6.88
CA GLY A 571 6.46 35.17 -8.24
C GLY A 571 6.03 36.29 -9.17
N TYR A 572 5.61 35.95 -10.39
CA TYR A 572 5.15 36.92 -11.37
C TYR A 572 3.85 37.63 -10.89
N PHE A 573 2.94 36.88 -10.29
CA PHE A 573 1.63 37.36 -9.88
C PHE A 573 1.49 37.67 -8.40
N VAL A 574 2.37 37.17 -7.56
CA VAL A 574 2.23 37.19 -6.10
C VAL A 574 3.51 37.71 -5.44
N PRO A 575 3.41 38.47 -4.35
CA PRO A 575 4.58 38.89 -3.56
C PRO A 575 5.18 37.72 -2.79
N GLU A 576 6.31 37.97 -2.13
CA GLU A 576 6.86 37.02 -1.13
C GLU A 576 5.85 36.84 0.02
N ARG A 577 5.68 35.60 0.44
CA ARG A 577 4.77 35.17 1.52
C ARG A 577 5.55 34.42 2.57
N ARG A 578 5.33 34.79 3.83
CA ARG A 578 6.02 34.20 4.98
C ARG A 578 5.00 33.61 5.94
N PHE A 579 5.29 32.41 6.43
CA PHE A 579 4.47 31.68 7.38
C PHE A 579 5.34 31.28 8.57
N ALA A 580 4.90 31.61 9.76
CA ALA A 580 5.58 31.23 10.99
C ALA A 580 5.64 29.70 11.15
N ALA A 581 6.63 29.23 11.88
CA ALA A 581 6.72 27.83 12.26
C ALA A 581 5.51 27.40 13.10
N LEU A 582 5.01 26.21 12.85
CA LEU A 582 3.99 25.55 13.67
C LEU A 582 4.60 24.34 14.37
N GLU A 583 4.36 24.21 15.66
CA GLU A 583 4.83 23.10 16.49
C GLU A 583 3.64 22.36 17.10
N ASN A 584 3.77 21.03 17.24
CA ASN A 584 2.76 20.17 17.86
C ASN A 584 1.38 20.18 17.16
N VAL A 585 1.38 20.24 15.83
CA VAL A 585 0.16 20.24 15.02
C VAL A 585 0.26 19.14 13.94
N PRO A 586 -0.31 17.94 14.20
CA PRO A 586 -1.00 17.49 15.42
C PRO A 586 -0.06 17.02 16.54
N HIS A 587 -0.62 16.83 17.77
CA HIS A 587 0.05 16.22 18.91
C HIS A 587 -0.83 15.14 19.55
N TYR A 588 -0.59 13.89 19.23
CA TYR A 588 -1.37 12.77 19.74
C TYR A 588 -0.55 11.87 20.65
N GLN A 589 -1.22 11.34 21.66
CA GLN A 589 -0.71 10.33 22.58
C GLN A 589 -1.65 9.13 22.54
N ASN A 590 -1.15 7.94 22.23
CA ASN A 590 -1.98 6.76 22.06
C ASN A 590 -1.50 5.62 22.97
N LEU A 591 -2.45 4.99 23.64
CA LEU A 591 -2.23 3.73 24.34
C LEU A 591 -2.96 2.63 23.59
N SER A 592 -2.21 1.66 23.10
CA SER A 592 -2.69 0.64 22.17
C SER A 592 -2.56 -0.76 22.78
N PRO A 593 -3.61 -1.29 23.42
CA PRO A 593 -3.64 -2.66 23.89
C PRO A 593 -3.71 -3.62 22.68
N ARG A 594 -3.00 -4.75 22.80
CA ARG A 594 -2.98 -5.83 21.81
C ARG A 594 -2.98 -7.16 22.54
N LEU A 595 -4.11 -7.85 22.48
CA LEU A 595 -4.38 -9.03 23.27
C LEU A 595 -4.74 -10.18 22.33
N GLY A 596 -4.31 -11.36 22.67
CA GLY A 596 -4.67 -12.55 21.93
C GLY A 596 -4.42 -13.81 22.73
N PHE A 597 -5.03 -14.91 22.28
CA PHE A 597 -4.72 -16.23 22.79
C PHE A 597 -4.72 -17.28 21.68
N ALA A 598 -4.00 -18.37 21.94
CA ALA A 598 -4.04 -19.60 21.18
C ALA A 598 -4.24 -20.75 22.13
N TYR A 599 -5.21 -21.64 21.85
CA TYR A 599 -5.53 -22.79 22.66
C TYR A 599 -5.49 -24.09 21.85
N ASP A 600 -4.61 -25.01 22.21
CA ASP A 600 -4.57 -26.35 21.63
C ASP A 600 -5.71 -27.18 22.20
N LEU A 601 -6.80 -27.32 21.42
CA LEU A 601 -8.08 -27.86 21.88
C LEU A 601 -7.96 -29.29 22.44
N PHE A 602 -7.15 -30.12 21.79
CA PHE A 602 -6.99 -31.54 22.15
C PHE A 602 -5.62 -31.89 22.76
N GLY A 603 -4.67 -30.94 22.77
CA GLY A 603 -3.30 -31.16 23.24
C GLY A 603 -2.44 -31.98 22.28
N THR A 604 -2.87 -32.13 21.04
CA THR A 604 -2.17 -32.87 19.99
C THR A 604 -1.38 -32.00 19.04
N GLY A 605 -1.48 -30.67 19.17
CA GLY A 605 -0.87 -29.71 18.23
C GLY A 605 -1.58 -29.60 16.86
N ARG A 606 -2.70 -30.35 16.67
CA ARG A 606 -3.41 -30.42 15.38
C ARG A 606 -4.60 -29.50 15.29
N THR A 607 -5.11 -29.00 16.42
CA THR A 607 -6.32 -28.16 16.44
C THR A 607 -6.12 -27.00 17.39
N ALA A 608 -6.13 -25.79 16.85
CA ALA A 608 -6.00 -24.57 17.63
C ALA A 608 -7.20 -23.64 17.46
N VAL A 609 -7.72 -23.14 18.57
CA VAL A 609 -8.62 -21.98 18.60
C VAL A 609 -7.81 -20.75 18.93
N LYS A 610 -7.92 -19.71 18.10
CA LYS A 610 -7.19 -18.45 18.29
C LYS A 610 -8.16 -17.28 18.34
N ALA A 611 -7.84 -16.30 19.17
CA ALA A 611 -8.53 -15.01 19.09
C ALA A 611 -7.54 -13.86 19.33
N SER A 612 -7.84 -12.71 18.77
CA SER A 612 -7.09 -11.50 18.99
C SER A 612 -7.97 -10.26 18.97
N VAL A 613 -7.56 -9.23 19.69
CA VAL A 613 -8.10 -7.87 19.61
C VAL A 613 -6.97 -6.87 19.81
N GLY A 614 -6.94 -5.83 18.98
CA GLY A 614 -5.91 -4.80 19.09
C GLY A 614 -6.38 -3.43 18.62
N HIS A 615 -5.81 -2.40 19.23
CA HIS A 615 -5.96 -1.00 18.86
C HIS A 615 -4.75 -0.55 18.05
N TYR A 616 -4.99 0.11 16.90
CA TYR A 616 -3.94 0.48 15.95
C TYR A 616 -4.15 1.91 15.47
N PRO A 617 -3.35 2.89 15.98
CA PRO A 617 -3.31 4.22 15.41
C PRO A 617 -2.81 4.17 13.97
N GLU A 618 -3.40 5.00 13.11
CA GLU A 618 -2.94 5.11 11.73
C GLU A 618 -1.81 6.14 11.60
N ILE A 619 -1.05 6.03 10.52
CA ILE A 619 0.05 6.95 10.26
C ILE A 619 -0.50 8.34 9.97
N VAL A 620 0.02 9.35 10.64
CA VAL A 620 -0.25 10.76 10.32
C VAL A 620 0.36 11.08 8.96
N ARG A 621 -0.47 11.47 8.01
CA ARG A 621 -0.06 11.70 6.61
C ARG A 621 0.42 13.11 6.35
N VAL A 622 -0.29 14.11 6.84
CA VAL A 622 -0.03 15.52 6.55
C VAL A 622 -0.04 16.30 7.86
N VAL A 623 0.83 17.26 7.99
CA VAL A 623 0.75 18.21 9.08
C VAL A 623 -0.48 19.09 8.86
N THR A 624 -1.49 18.79 9.65
CA THR A 624 -2.75 19.54 9.63
C THR A 624 -2.48 20.98 10.02
N GLY A 625 -3.11 21.91 9.32
CA GLY A 625 -2.94 23.32 9.61
C GLY A 625 -1.71 23.97 9.00
N ASN A 626 -0.95 23.27 8.12
CA ASN A 626 0.11 23.91 7.34
C ASN A 626 -0.48 25.13 6.58
N PRO A 627 -0.08 26.36 6.93
CA PRO A 627 -0.71 27.57 6.39
C PRO A 627 -0.51 27.72 4.88
N SER A 628 0.53 27.10 4.31
CA SER A 628 0.74 27.12 2.86
C SER A 628 -0.30 26.27 2.09
N ASN A 629 -0.96 25.33 2.75
CA ASN A 629 -2.02 24.53 2.13
C ASN A 629 -3.34 25.32 1.95
N ASN A 630 -3.51 26.42 2.66
CA ASN A 630 -4.71 27.25 2.64
C ASN A 630 -4.59 28.46 1.69
N LEU A 631 -3.65 28.44 0.76
CA LEU A 631 -3.50 29.51 -0.24
C LEU A 631 -4.48 29.32 -1.40
N ILE A 632 -5.03 30.43 -1.89
CA ILE A 632 -5.70 30.43 -3.19
C ILE A 632 -4.62 30.40 -4.27
N ARG A 633 -4.35 29.21 -4.75
CA ARG A 633 -3.21 28.91 -5.62
C ARG A 633 -3.47 29.20 -7.09
N THR A 634 -4.72 29.42 -7.46
CA THR A 634 -5.11 29.71 -8.86
C THR A 634 -6.16 30.79 -8.93
N THR A 635 -6.13 31.57 -10.02
CA THR A 635 -7.25 32.40 -10.43
C THR A 635 -7.46 32.28 -11.93
N ASN A 636 -8.69 32.28 -12.37
CA ASN A 636 -9.04 32.22 -13.78
C ASN A 636 -9.47 33.57 -14.28
N ARG A 637 -9.29 33.81 -15.59
CA ARG A 637 -9.88 34.94 -16.27
C ARG A 637 -10.24 34.56 -17.71
N THR A 638 -11.36 35.07 -18.18
CA THR A 638 -11.74 34.90 -19.58
C THR A 638 -10.73 35.57 -20.51
N TRP A 639 -10.49 35.00 -21.66
CA TRP A 639 -9.60 35.55 -22.66
C TRP A 639 -10.23 35.48 -24.04
N ASN A 640 -10.40 36.67 -24.69
CA ASN A 640 -10.92 36.81 -26.02
C ASN A 640 -9.84 37.32 -26.96
N ASP A 641 -9.08 36.42 -27.56
CA ASP A 641 -8.01 36.71 -28.51
C ASP A 641 -8.60 37.27 -29.83
N ALA A 642 -8.85 38.61 -29.85
CA ALA A 642 -9.55 39.26 -30.94
C ALA A 642 -8.70 39.34 -32.21
N ASN A 643 -7.41 39.49 -32.06
CA ASN A 643 -6.43 39.61 -33.16
C ASN A 643 -5.84 38.26 -33.61
N ARG A 644 -6.16 37.17 -32.90
CA ARG A 644 -5.72 35.81 -33.16
C ARG A 644 -4.16 35.61 -33.15
N ASN A 645 -3.50 36.36 -32.31
CA ASN A 645 -2.05 36.23 -32.16
C ASN A 645 -1.62 35.21 -31.10
N TYR A 646 -2.57 34.64 -30.36
CA TYR A 646 -2.36 33.71 -29.25
C TYR A 646 -1.52 34.29 -28.11
N VAL A 647 -1.45 35.59 -28.00
CA VAL A 647 -0.81 36.34 -26.91
C VAL A 647 -1.87 37.15 -26.19
N PRO A 648 -2.01 37.01 -24.85
CA PRO A 648 -2.98 37.81 -24.10
C PRO A 648 -2.60 39.29 -24.11
N ASP A 649 -3.26 40.09 -24.93
CA ASP A 649 -3.06 41.55 -25.01
C ASP A 649 -3.76 42.25 -23.86
N CYS A 650 -3.29 42.00 -22.63
CA CYS A 650 -3.83 42.56 -21.41
C CYS A 650 -2.75 42.59 -20.31
N ASP A 651 -2.93 43.43 -19.31
CA ASP A 651 -2.15 43.34 -18.07
C ASP A 651 -2.67 42.20 -17.18
N LEU A 652 -1.97 41.06 -17.18
CA LEU A 652 -2.32 39.87 -16.43
C LEU A 652 -2.27 40.08 -14.90
N ARG A 653 -1.53 41.09 -14.41
CA ARG A 653 -1.42 41.45 -12.97
C ARG A 653 -2.57 42.29 -12.48
N ASN A 654 -3.28 42.96 -13.37
CA ASN A 654 -4.43 43.77 -13.02
C ASN A 654 -5.66 42.86 -12.80
N PRO A 655 -6.24 42.80 -11.59
CA PRO A 655 -7.38 41.93 -11.30
C PRO A 655 -8.67 42.35 -12.00
N VAL A 656 -8.76 43.60 -12.50
CA VAL A 656 -9.92 44.10 -13.21
C VAL A 656 -9.86 43.73 -14.68
N ALA A 657 -11.00 43.60 -15.34
CA ALA A 657 -11.05 43.36 -16.77
C ALA A 657 -10.32 44.46 -17.55
N ASN A 658 -9.40 44.04 -18.43
CA ASN A 658 -8.60 44.96 -19.24
C ASN A 658 -8.12 44.30 -20.53
N GLY A 659 -8.02 45.08 -21.60
CA GLY A 659 -7.63 44.54 -22.91
C GLY A 659 -8.51 43.36 -23.33
N GLU A 660 -7.93 42.26 -23.72
CA GLU A 660 -8.60 41.01 -24.12
C GLU A 660 -9.03 40.13 -22.93
N CYS A 661 -8.70 40.51 -21.73
CA CYS A 661 -8.90 39.66 -20.53
C CYS A 661 -10.01 40.15 -19.62
N GLY A 662 -10.86 39.23 -19.18
CA GLY A 662 -11.84 39.46 -18.12
C GLY A 662 -11.20 39.68 -16.75
N ALA A 663 -11.99 39.95 -15.73
CA ALA A 663 -11.54 40.06 -14.35
C ALA A 663 -11.04 38.72 -13.78
N TRP A 664 -10.21 38.77 -12.75
CA TRP A 664 -9.85 37.57 -11.97
C TRP A 664 -11.09 36.96 -11.33
N SER A 665 -11.21 35.67 -11.37
CA SER A 665 -12.26 34.92 -10.68
C SER A 665 -12.08 34.89 -9.16
N ALA A 666 -10.87 35.05 -8.68
CA ALA A 666 -10.52 35.07 -7.26
C ALA A 666 -9.65 36.32 -6.97
N LEU A 667 -10.23 37.36 -6.32
CA LEU A 667 -9.55 38.59 -5.98
C LEU A 667 -8.51 38.43 -4.86
N ASN A 668 -8.65 37.41 -4.04
CA ASN A 668 -7.71 37.03 -2.98
C ASN A 668 -6.67 36.00 -3.44
N PHE A 669 -6.42 35.90 -4.74
CA PHE A 669 -5.40 35.04 -5.34
C PHE A 669 -4.01 35.26 -4.70
N GLY A 670 -3.36 34.18 -4.34
CA GLY A 670 -2.06 34.19 -3.63
C GLY A 670 -2.14 34.52 -2.13
N GLN A 671 -3.33 34.82 -1.61
CA GLN A 671 -3.55 35.05 -0.19
C GLN A 671 -4.06 33.79 0.49
N GLN A 672 -3.91 33.76 1.82
CA GLN A 672 -4.59 32.71 2.59
C GLN A 672 -6.11 32.94 2.52
N THR A 673 -6.81 31.88 2.23
CA THR A 673 -8.24 31.84 2.58
C THR A 673 -8.36 31.82 4.09
N GLY A 674 -9.48 32.25 4.61
CA GLY A 674 -9.84 31.94 6.00
C GLY A 674 -10.08 30.45 6.16
N GLY A 675 -9.07 29.62 5.84
CA GLY A 675 -9.16 28.16 5.69
C GLY A 675 -9.86 27.45 6.84
N THR A 676 -10.11 26.17 6.73
CA THR A 676 -10.71 25.38 7.82
C THR A 676 -9.89 25.55 9.09
N ARG A 677 -10.46 26.21 10.07
CA ARG A 677 -9.92 26.26 11.43
C ARG A 677 -10.20 24.94 12.13
N TYR A 678 -9.48 24.65 13.17
CA TYR A 678 -9.70 23.47 14.00
C TYR A 678 -10.19 23.88 15.37
N ALA A 679 -11.19 23.19 15.90
CA ALA A 679 -11.65 23.39 17.26
C ALA A 679 -10.55 23.06 18.26
N ASP A 680 -10.58 23.70 19.42
CA ASP A 680 -9.63 23.44 20.50
C ASP A 680 -9.64 21.93 20.84
N GLY A 681 -8.47 21.33 20.91
CA GLY A 681 -8.32 19.90 21.20
C GLY A 681 -8.54 18.94 20.01
N ALA A 682 -8.99 19.42 18.83
CA ALA A 682 -9.28 18.56 17.68
C ALA A 682 -8.03 17.90 17.08
N LEU A 683 -6.85 18.51 17.23
CA LEU A 683 -5.57 18.03 16.71
C LEU A 683 -4.63 17.54 17.80
N GLU A 684 -5.12 17.34 19.00
CA GLU A 684 -4.33 16.86 20.12
C GLU A 684 -5.14 15.95 21.04
N GLY A 685 -4.45 15.24 21.92
CA GLY A 685 -5.11 14.49 22.98
C GLY A 685 -4.71 13.02 23.05
N PHE A 686 -5.33 12.36 24.02
CA PHE A 686 -5.05 10.97 24.35
C PHE A 686 -6.06 10.05 23.64
N ASN A 687 -5.57 9.12 22.81
CA ASN A 687 -6.36 8.22 21.96
C ASN A 687 -7.32 8.91 20.99
N SER A 688 -7.09 10.18 20.67
CA SER A 688 -7.89 10.96 19.72
C SER A 688 -7.44 10.77 18.26
N GLN A 689 -6.20 10.35 18.01
CA GLN A 689 -5.70 10.09 16.67
C GLN A 689 -6.58 9.08 15.93
N TYR A 690 -6.77 9.27 14.62
CA TYR A 690 -7.43 8.29 13.76
C TYR A 690 -6.83 6.90 13.94
N HIS A 691 -7.67 5.93 14.23
CA HIS A 691 -7.26 4.58 14.55
C HIS A 691 -8.27 3.55 14.06
N ASN A 692 -7.86 2.31 14.05
CA ASN A 692 -8.75 1.16 13.90
C ASN A 692 -8.56 0.16 15.03
N TRP A 693 -9.65 -0.51 15.38
CA TRP A 693 -9.63 -1.72 16.18
C TRP A 693 -9.79 -2.91 15.25
N GLN A 694 -9.02 -3.94 15.48
CA GLN A 694 -9.11 -5.20 14.75
C GLN A 694 -9.33 -6.33 15.74
N SER A 695 -10.28 -7.21 15.44
CA SER A 695 -10.49 -8.44 16.18
C SER A 695 -10.63 -9.62 15.24
N SER A 696 -10.17 -10.77 15.71
CA SER A 696 -10.30 -12.03 14.97
C SER A 696 -10.57 -13.19 15.92
N VAL A 697 -11.33 -14.17 15.42
CA VAL A 697 -11.48 -15.49 16.05
C VAL A 697 -11.32 -16.52 14.95
N SER A 698 -10.45 -17.51 15.14
CA SER A 698 -10.25 -18.55 14.14
C SER A 698 -10.04 -19.94 14.74
N LEU A 699 -10.43 -20.95 13.95
CA LEU A 699 -10.18 -22.36 14.19
C LEU A 699 -9.21 -22.85 13.12
N GLN A 700 -8.06 -23.35 13.55
CA GLN A 700 -7.11 -24.03 12.70
C GLN A 700 -7.13 -25.52 13.01
N HIS A 701 -7.21 -26.34 11.96
CA HIS A 701 -7.24 -27.81 12.12
C HIS A 701 -6.43 -28.50 11.02
N GLU A 702 -5.56 -29.40 11.42
CA GLU A 702 -4.86 -30.30 10.50
C GLU A 702 -5.79 -31.49 10.19
N LEU A 703 -6.42 -31.44 9.00
CA LEU A 703 -7.36 -32.48 8.53
C LEU A 703 -6.68 -33.83 8.37
N ILE A 704 -5.56 -33.84 7.68
CA ILE A 704 -4.64 -34.96 7.51
C ILE A 704 -3.22 -34.39 7.54
N PRO A 705 -2.19 -35.23 7.81
CA PRO A 705 -0.80 -34.74 7.78
C PRO A 705 -0.53 -33.94 6.50
N GLY A 706 0.03 -32.74 6.65
CA GLY A 706 0.33 -31.86 5.54
C GLY A 706 -0.85 -31.04 4.99
N VAL A 707 -2.10 -31.14 5.52
CA VAL A 707 -3.26 -30.38 5.07
C VAL A 707 -3.93 -29.66 6.23
N GLY A 708 -3.79 -28.33 6.27
CA GLY A 708 -4.38 -27.45 7.27
C GLY A 708 -5.61 -26.70 6.74
N LEU A 709 -6.68 -26.70 7.50
CA LEU A 709 -7.86 -25.87 7.32
C LEU A 709 -7.84 -24.74 8.34
N ASN A 710 -8.14 -23.53 7.92
CA ASN A 710 -8.37 -22.39 8.80
C ASN A 710 -9.71 -21.75 8.47
N VAL A 711 -10.56 -21.58 9.49
CA VAL A 711 -11.82 -20.85 9.41
C VAL A 711 -11.74 -19.70 10.40
N GLY A 712 -11.86 -18.47 9.92
CA GLY A 712 -11.68 -17.26 10.74
C GLY A 712 -12.78 -16.24 10.51
N TYR A 713 -13.23 -15.59 11.58
CA TYR A 713 -14.05 -14.40 11.56
C TYR A 713 -13.18 -13.17 11.89
N TYR A 714 -13.34 -12.11 11.13
CA TYR A 714 -12.57 -10.88 11.24
C TYR A 714 -13.50 -9.67 11.33
N ARG A 715 -13.17 -8.75 12.24
CA ARG A 715 -13.90 -7.49 12.39
C ARG A 715 -12.91 -6.34 12.54
N THR A 716 -13.10 -5.28 11.73
CA THR A 716 -12.34 -4.02 11.82
C THR A 716 -13.32 -2.87 11.97
N TRP A 717 -13.10 -1.99 12.96
CA TRP A 717 -13.88 -0.76 13.10
C TRP A 717 -12.97 0.43 13.38
N TYR A 718 -13.43 1.59 12.96
CA TYR A 718 -12.62 2.81 12.94
C TYR A 718 -13.13 3.82 13.96
N GLY A 719 -12.22 4.71 14.41
CA GLY A 719 -12.48 5.82 15.32
C GLY A 719 -11.32 6.82 15.34
N GLY A 720 -11.46 7.90 16.10
CA GLY A 720 -10.44 8.94 16.27
C GLY A 720 -10.46 10.02 15.17
N ASP A 721 -9.65 11.05 15.35
CA ASP A 721 -9.59 12.26 14.52
C ASP A 721 -8.67 12.04 13.30
N CYS A 722 -9.12 12.51 12.15
CA CYS A 722 -8.35 12.40 10.90
C CYS A 722 -7.28 13.46 10.72
N GLY A 723 -6.69 13.93 11.78
CA GLY A 723 -5.73 15.00 11.71
C GLY A 723 -4.79 14.91 10.51
N GLY A 724 -4.98 15.76 9.52
CA GLY A 724 -4.08 15.97 8.43
C GLY A 724 -4.25 15.12 7.18
N SER A 725 -5.30 14.34 7.04
CA SER A 725 -5.45 13.52 5.83
C SER A 725 -5.97 14.27 4.60
N GLY A 726 -6.38 15.55 4.71
CA GLY A 726 -7.07 16.27 3.64
C GLY A 726 -8.38 15.63 3.20
N LEU A 727 -8.83 14.60 3.90
CA LEU A 727 -10.03 13.81 3.64
C LEU A 727 -11.14 14.21 4.61
N THR A 728 -11.42 15.50 4.70
CA THR A 728 -12.69 15.96 5.25
C THR A 728 -13.81 15.37 4.40
N ASN A 729 -14.79 14.75 5.00
CA ASN A 729 -15.93 14.06 4.37
C ASN A 729 -15.71 12.60 3.94
N THR A 730 -14.74 11.88 4.47
CA THR A 730 -14.74 10.42 4.34
C THR A 730 -15.23 9.78 5.63
N VAL A 731 -16.01 8.73 5.52
CA VAL A 731 -16.62 7.92 6.62
C VAL A 731 -15.59 7.36 7.61
N THR A 732 -14.33 7.67 7.40
CA THR A 732 -13.21 7.20 8.22
C THR A 732 -12.78 8.20 9.27
N CYS A 733 -13.35 9.42 9.28
CA CYS A 733 -12.92 10.52 10.12
C CYS A 733 -13.97 10.86 11.18
N THR A 734 -13.53 11.13 12.39
CA THR A 734 -14.40 11.65 13.44
C THR A 734 -14.45 13.18 13.46
N LEU A 735 -13.70 13.87 12.61
CA LEU A 735 -13.83 15.30 12.39
C LEU A 735 -14.73 15.58 11.20
N VAL A 736 -15.64 16.52 11.36
CA VAL A 736 -16.48 17.10 10.31
C VAL A 736 -16.15 18.57 10.12
N THR A 737 -16.38 19.08 8.92
CA THR A 737 -16.24 20.51 8.64
C THR A 737 -17.59 21.18 8.78
N ASP A 738 -17.69 22.10 9.71
CA ASP A 738 -18.88 22.91 10.04
C ASP A 738 -18.71 24.33 9.47
N ASN A 739 -19.62 24.78 8.64
CA ASN A 739 -19.66 26.16 8.18
C ASN A 739 -20.47 26.99 9.18
N LEU A 740 -19.82 27.68 10.09
CA LEU A 740 -20.43 28.45 11.19
C LEU A 740 -21.40 29.57 10.74
N LEU A 741 -21.42 29.91 9.45
CA LEU A 741 -22.32 30.91 8.88
C LEU A 741 -23.63 30.31 8.35
N VAL A 742 -23.77 28.99 8.40
CA VAL A 742 -24.89 28.26 7.78
C VAL A 742 -25.42 27.24 8.77
N THR A 743 -26.70 27.01 8.75
CA THR A 743 -27.37 25.99 9.57
C THR A 743 -28.28 25.14 8.67
N PRO A 744 -28.72 23.95 9.11
CA PRO A 744 -29.68 23.14 8.35
C PRO A 744 -30.99 23.89 7.98
N ALA A 745 -31.39 24.88 8.72
CA ALA A 745 -32.57 25.71 8.44
C ALA A 745 -32.35 26.71 7.28
N ASP A 746 -31.12 26.88 6.83
CA ASP A 746 -30.75 27.78 5.75
C ASP A 746 -30.81 27.11 4.37
N TYR A 747 -31.28 25.87 4.31
CA TYR A 747 -31.45 25.12 3.11
C TYR A 747 -32.94 24.90 2.77
N ASP A 748 -33.23 24.90 1.46
CA ASP A 748 -34.53 24.55 0.94
C ASP A 748 -34.46 23.21 0.23
N GLN A 749 -35.43 22.33 0.54
CA GLN A 749 -35.48 20.99 -0.02
C GLN A 749 -36.04 20.99 -1.45
N TYR A 750 -35.50 20.11 -2.30
CA TYR A 750 -36.06 19.84 -3.62
C TYR A 750 -35.99 18.36 -3.98
N CYS A 751 -36.70 17.99 -5.02
CA CYS A 751 -36.67 16.64 -5.60
C CYS A 751 -36.30 16.73 -7.08
N VAL A 752 -35.72 15.67 -7.61
CA VAL A 752 -35.47 15.48 -9.04
C VAL A 752 -36.14 14.20 -9.53
N THR A 753 -36.63 14.19 -10.77
CA THR A 753 -37.16 12.98 -11.38
C THR A 753 -36.00 12.17 -11.98
N VAL A 754 -35.85 10.94 -11.54
CA VAL A 754 -34.92 10.00 -12.14
C VAL A 754 -35.34 9.68 -13.57
N PRO A 755 -34.45 9.73 -14.55
CA PRO A 755 -34.81 9.43 -15.93
C PRO A 755 -35.43 8.03 -16.10
N THR A 756 -36.34 7.90 -17.08
CA THR A 756 -36.91 6.58 -17.44
C THR A 756 -35.90 5.78 -18.25
N ASP A 757 -35.25 4.81 -17.58
CA ASP A 757 -34.24 3.93 -18.16
C ASP A 757 -34.32 2.56 -17.48
N SER A 758 -34.52 1.49 -18.24
CA SER A 758 -34.64 0.13 -17.69
C SER A 758 -33.38 -0.37 -16.97
N ARG A 759 -32.23 0.28 -17.17
CA ARG A 759 -30.97 -0.04 -16.49
C ARG A 759 -30.89 0.54 -15.07
N LEU A 760 -31.76 1.52 -14.74
CA LEU A 760 -31.78 2.17 -13.42
C LEU A 760 -32.75 1.43 -12.48
N PRO A 761 -32.34 1.12 -11.23
CA PRO A 761 -33.19 0.40 -10.29
C PRO A 761 -34.40 1.22 -9.83
N ASN A 762 -34.30 2.57 -9.88
CA ASN A 762 -35.32 3.52 -9.46
C ASN A 762 -35.85 4.35 -10.64
N SER A 763 -35.91 3.78 -11.85
CA SER A 763 -36.34 4.40 -13.09
C SER A 763 -37.66 5.14 -12.94
N GLY A 764 -37.70 6.42 -13.36
CA GLY A 764 -38.90 7.27 -13.35
C GLY A 764 -39.37 7.73 -11.95
N SER A 765 -38.70 7.35 -10.88
CA SER A 765 -39.10 7.76 -9.51
C SER A 765 -38.67 9.20 -9.19
N GLN A 766 -39.31 9.76 -8.14
CA GLN A 766 -38.86 11.01 -7.55
C GLN A 766 -37.77 10.74 -6.53
N LEU A 767 -36.65 11.44 -6.63
CA LEU A 767 -35.54 11.42 -5.73
C LEU A 767 -35.54 12.71 -4.92
N CYS A 768 -35.90 12.60 -3.67
CA CYS A 768 -36.03 13.73 -2.73
C CYS A 768 -34.89 13.71 -1.68
N GLY A 769 -34.90 14.64 -0.71
CA GLY A 769 -33.80 14.80 0.23
C GLY A 769 -32.57 15.46 -0.37
N LEU A 770 -32.78 16.26 -1.42
CA LEU A 770 -31.77 17.14 -2.00
C LEU A 770 -32.04 18.54 -1.50
N TYR A 771 -30.99 19.31 -1.26
CA TYR A 771 -31.10 20.61 -0.62
C TYR A 771 -30.21 21.64 -1.33
N ASP A 772 -30.71 22.89 -1.41
CA ASP A 772 -29.97 24.03 -1.94
C ASP A 772 -29.93 25.16 -0.92
N LEU A 773 -28.75 25.72 -0.69
CA LEU A 773 -28.54 26.82 0.25
C LEU A 773 -29.34 28.07 -0.18
N LYS A 774 -29.87 28.85 0.75
CA LYS A 774 -30.50 30.12 0.46
C LYS A 774 -29.56 31.09 -0.25
N PRO A 775 -29.98 31.79 -1.33
CA PRO A 775 -29.09 32.62 -2.16
C PRO A 775 -28.29 33.68 -1.38
N ALA A 776 -28.83 34.22 -0.31
CA ALA A 776 -28.19 35.25 0.53
C ALA A 776 -26.90 34.73 1.25
N LEU A 777 -26.75 33.39 1.40
CA LEU A 777 -25.62 32.76 2.07
C LEU A 777 -24.68 32.06 1.09
N PHE A 778 -25.04 32.01 -0.18
CA PHE A 778 -24.23 31.33 -1.21
C PHE A 778 -22.82 31.94 -1.29
N GLY A 779 -21.81 31.08 -1.22
CA GLY A 779 -20.40 31.48 -1.27
C GLY A 779 -19.84 32.07 0.03
N ARG A 780 -20.64 32.16 1.10
CA ARG A 780 -20.13 32.54 2.42
C ARG A 780 -19.63 31.30 3.15
N SER A 781 -18.45 31.39 3.74
CA SER A 781 -17.86 30.29 4.51
C SER A 781 -17.03 30.79 5.68
N ASP A 782 -17.23 30.19 6.83
CA ASP A 782 -16.34 30.24 8.01
C ASP A 782 -16.23 28.79 8.54
N LEU A 783 -15.22 28.07 8.08
CA LEU A 783 -15.12 26.64 8.24
C LEU A 783 -14.37 26.27 9.52
N LEU A 784 -14.99 25.44 10.36
CA LEU A 784 -14.43 24.88 11.58
C LEU A 784 -14.44 23.36 11.51
N ALA A 785 -13.28 22.71 11.53
CA ALA A 785 -13.18 21.27 11.75
C ALA A 785 -13.35 20.97 13.23
N ARG A 786 -14.37 20.17 13.57
CA ARG A 786 -14.72 19.83 14.94
C ARG A 786 -15.17 18.36 15.04
N PRO A 787 -15.19 17.78 16.26
CA PRO A 787 -15.58 16.39 16.42
C PRO A 787 -16.98 16.10 15.86
N ALA A 788 -17.10 15.03 15.09
CA ALA A 788 -18.40 14.55 14.57
C ALA A 788 -19.35 14.18 15.71
N SER A 789 -18.82 13.79 16.88
CA SER A 789 -19.59 13.49 18.08
C SER A 789 -20.48 14.63 18.58
N ASP A 790 -20.19 15.86 18.17
CA ASP A 790 -21.04 17.03 18.45
C ASP A 790 -22.37 16.99 17.68
N PHE A 791 -22.41 16.20 16.59
CA PHE A 791 -23.56 16.11 15.68
C PHE A 791 -24.13 14.69 15.56
N GLY A 792 -23.30 13.66 15.84
CA GLY A 792 -23.70 12.27 15.76
C GLY A 792 -22.50 11.32 15.69
N GLU A 793 -22.74 10.05 15.39
CA GLU A 793 -21.73 9.00 15.31
C GLU A 793 -21.46 8.62 13.85
N LEU A 794 -20.23 8.84 13.39
CA LEU A 794 -19.75 8.27 12.15
C LEU A 794 -19.32 6.82 12.38
N LYS A 795 -19.67 5.93 11.46
CA LYS A 795 -19.41 4.49 11.61
C LYS A 795 -18.84 3.89 10.35
N LYS A 796 -17.73 3.18 10.51
CA LYS A 796 -17.16 2.29 9.48
C LYS A 796 -16.77 0.97 10.13
N VAL A 797 -17.42 -0.11 9.71
CA VAL A 797 -17.21 -1.44 10.29
C VAL A 797 -17.15 -2.49 9.19
N TYR A 798 -16.05 -3.20 9.14
CA TYR A 798 -15.91 -4.42 8.35
C TYR A 798 -16.24 -5.64 9.18
N ASN A 799 -16.93 -6.60 8.58
CA ASN A 799 -17.11 -7.95 9.09
C ASN A 799 -16.88 -8.93 7.94
N GLY A 800 -16.14 -10.02 8.21
CA GLY A 800 -15.85 -11.03 7.20
C GLY A 800 -15.53 -12.40 7.78
N ILE A 801 -15.68 -13.41 6.95
CA ILE A 801 -15.34 -14.81 7.24
C ILE A 801 -14.42 -15.31 6.15
N ASP A 802 -13.30 -15.90 6.55
CA ASP A 802 -12.36 -16.57 5.66
C ASP A 802 -12.37 -18.08 5.92
N VAL A 803 -12.34 -18.85 4.83
CA VAL A 803 -12.12 -20.29 4.85
C VAL A 803 -10.92 -20.57 3.94
N THR A 804 -9.80 -20.98 4.53
CA THR A 804 -8.55 -21.19 3.79
C THR A 804 -8.00 -22.60 4.02
N VAL A 805 -7.40 -23.17 2.98
CA VAL A 805 -6.72 -24.45 3.01
C VAL A 805 -5.28 -24.26 2.58
N ASN A 806 -4.36 -24.81 3.36
CA ASN A 806 -2.95 -24.90 3.00
C ASN A 806 -2.57 -26.38 2.99
N ALA A 807 -2.05 -26.86 1.88
CA ALA A 807 -1.67 -28.25 1.72
C ALA A 807 -0.28 -28.39 1.11
N ARG A 808 0.49 -29.35 1.61
CA ARG A 808 1.71 -29.85 1.01
C ARG A 808 1.50 -31.32 0.65
N PHE A 809 1.89 -31.71 -0.53
CA PHE A 809 1.67 -33.06 -1.03
C PHE A 809 2.79 -33.52 -1.97
N GLY A 810 3.11 -34.81 -1.92
CA GLY A 810 4.14 -35.41 -2.77
C GLY A 810 5.52 -34.75 -2.61
N GLN A 811 6.32 -34.79 -3.67
CA GLN A 811 7.68 -34.23 -3.66
C GLN A 811 7.68 -32.74 -4.10
N GLY A 812 7.23 -31.84 -3.22
CA GLY A 812 7.26 -30.40 -3.45
C GLY A 812 5.99 -29.81 -4.08
N GLY A 813 4.87 -30.55 -4.06
CA GLY A 813 3.56 -30.02 -4.40
C GLY A 813 2.99 -29.14 -3.28
N SER A 814 2.34 -28.02 -3.60
CA SER A 814 1.68 -27.17 -2.63
C SER A 814 0.39 -26.56 -3.18
N PHE A 815 -0.57 -26.37 -2.27
CA PHE A 815 -1.81 -25.64 -2.49
C PHE A 815 -1.99 -24.64 -1.35
N SER A 816 -2.37 -23.42 -1.67
CA SER A 816 -2.76 -22.43 -0.68
C SER A 816 -3.86 -21.55 -1.25
N GLY A 817 -4.89 -21.30 -0.47
CA GLY A 817 -5.98 -20.42 -0.87
C GLY A 817 -7.29 -20.75 -0.20
N GLY A 818 -8.38 -20.18 -0.71
CA GLY A 818 -9.72 -20.37 -0.16
C GLY A 818 -10.69 -19.29 -0.60
N MET A 819 -11.67 -19.06 0.24
CA MET A 819 -12.73 -18.06 0.05
C MET A 819 -12.72 -17.08 1.23
N SER A 820 -12.85 -15.80 0.91
CA SER A 820 -13.15 -14.74 1.86
C SER A 820 -14.50 -14.11 1.51
N MET A 821 -15.34 -13.88 2.49
CA MET A 821 -16.62 -13.21 2.33
C MET A 821 -16.74 -12.13 3.40
N GLY A 822 -16.71 -10.85 2.99
CA GLY A 822 -16.74 -9.74 3.91
C GLY A 822 -17.43 -8.51 3.34
N ARG A 823 -17.83 -7.59 4.21
CA ARG A 823 -18.37 -6.29 3.80
C ARG A 823 -18.04 -5.20 4.79
N THR A 824 -17.85 -3.98 4.28
CA THR A 824 -17.72 -2.77 5.08
C THR A 824 -19.05 -2.02 5.08
N VAL A 825 -19.64 -1.85 6.25
CA VAL A 825 -20.80 -0.98 6.47
C VAL A 825 -20.28 0.39 6.86
N GLU A 826 -20.78 1.42 6.17
CA GLU A 826 -20.43 2.81 6.39
C GLU A 826 -21.70 3.61 6.71
N ASN A 827 -21.68 4.41 7.78
CA ASN A 827 -22.76 5.32 8.13
C ASN A 827 -22.17 6.69 8.46
N ASN A 828 -22.51 7.67 7.64
CA ASN A 828 -22.14 9.08 7.79
C ASN A 828 -23.39 9.99 7.83
N CYS A 829 -24.53 9.46 8.27
CA CYS A 829 -25.80 10.19 8.39
C CYS A 829 -25.76 11.23 9.52
N VAL A 830 -24.76 12.09 9.48
CA VAL A 830 -24.55 13.17 10.47
C VAL A 830 -24.85 14.50 9.78
N VAL A 831 -25.86 15.22 10.29
CA VAL A 831 -26.18 16.56 9.79
C VAL A 831 -25.31 17.59 10.51
N VAL A 832 -24.41 18.22 9.78
CA VAL A 832 -23.55 19.29 10.28
C VAL A 832 -24.19 20.64 9.93
N ASP A 833 -23.91 21.16 8.77
CA ASP A 833 -24.45 22.40 8.24
C ASP A 833 -25.46 22.15 7.11
N SER A 834 -25.37 21.02 6.40
CA SER A 834 -26.28 20.63 5.32
C SER A 834 -27.14 19.41 5.68
N PRO A 835 -28.47 19.51 5.59
CA PRO A 835 -29.33 18.34 5.79
C PRO A 835 -29.19 17.27 4.69
N GLN A 836 -28.55 17.58 3.58
CA GLN A 836 -28.27 16.61 2.50
C GLN A 836 -27.30 15.50 2.95
N ASP A 837 -26.47 15.76 3.97
CA ASP A 837 -25.52 14.78 4.49
C ASP A 837 -26.21 13.54 5.08
N ALA A 838 -27.45 13.68 5.56
CA ALA A 838 -28.29 12.60 6.09
C ALA A 838 -29.26 12.01 5.03
N ARG A 839 -28.96 12.13 3.75
CA ARG A 839 -29.83 11.62 2.68
C ARG A 839 -29.98 10.10 2.77
N GLU A 840 -31.21 9.67 2.96
CA GLU A 840 -31.57 8.25 3.13
C GLU A 840 -31.08 7.38 1.96
N GLY A 841 -30.47 6.24 2.25
CA GLY A 841 -29.90 5.29 1.29
C GLY A 841 -28.58 5.73 0.64
N PHE A 842 -28.07 6.93 0.95
CA PHE A 842 -26.79 7.43 0.45
C PHE A 842 -25.79 7.71 1.56
N CYS A 843 -26.24 8.12 2.73
CA CYS A 843 -25.39 8.31 3.91
C CYS A 843 -25.11 6.99 4.64
N GLU A 844 -26.00 6.02 4.60
CA GLU A 844 -25.76 4.66 5.09
C GLU A 844 -25.56 3.69 3.92
N VAL A 845 -24.38 3.09 3.85
CA VAL A 845 -23.98 2.18 2.78
C VAL A 845 -23.73 0.79 3.35
N THR A 846 -24.59 -0.16 2.98
CA THR A 846 -24.48 -1.57 3.39
C THR A 846 -24.42 -2.46 2.15
N PRO A 847 -23.23 -2.75 1.61
CA PRO A 847 -23.08 -3.61 0.43
C PRO A 847 -23.60 -5.03 0.68
N PRO A 848 -24.09 -5.74 -0.34
CA PRO A 848 -24.40 -7.16 -0.21
C PRO A 848 -23.13 -7.98 0.03
N TRP A 849 -23.25 -9.13 0.71
CA TRP A 849 -22.12 -10.01 0.98
C TRP A 849 -21.40 -10.48 -0.29
N SER A 850 -22.13 -10.68 -1.40
CA SER A 850 -21.56 -11.05 -2.70
C SER A 850 -20.59 -10.01 -3.25
N ALA A 851 -20.75 -8.75 -2.88
CA ALA A 851 -19.87 -7.65 -3.29
C ALA A 851 -18.49 -7.68 -2.59
N GLY A 852 -18.33 -8.48 -1.55
CA GLY A 852 -17.06 -8.66 -0.85
C GLY A 852 -16.63 -10.13 -0.81
N THR A 853 -17.12 -10.98 -1.72
CA THR A 853 -16.76 -12.40 -1.77
C THR A 853 -15.65 -12.62 -2.80
N ASP A 854 -14.52 -13.10 -2.32
CA ASP A 854 -13.33 -13.47 -3.11
C ASP A 854 -13.08 -14.97 -3.02
N VAL A 855 -12.71 -15.59 -4.15
CA VAL A 855 -12.13 -16.94 -4.17
C VAL A 855 -10.77 -16.85 -4.84
N LYS A 856 -9.73 -17.23 -4.12
CA LYS A 856 -8.35 -17.15 -4.60
C LYS A 856 -7.58 -18.38 -4.16
N PHE A 857 -6.79 -18.93 -5.06
CA PHE A 857 -5.87 -20.00 -4.70
C PHE A 857 -4.66 -20.03 -5.62
N MET A 858 -3.59 -20.61 -5.10
CA MET A 858 -2.41 -20.97 -5.83
C MET A 858 -2.13 -22.46 -5.69
N VAL A 859 -1.59 -23.04 -6.74
CA VAL A 859 -1.11 -24.42 -6.74
C VAL A 859 0.26 -24.48 -7.40
N VAL A 860 1.15 -25.28 -6.83
CA VAL A 860 2.43 -25.67 -7.44
C VAL A 860 2.47 -27.18 -7.44
N TYR A 861 2.69 -27.78 -8.61
CA TYR A 861 2.69 -29.23 -8.74
C TYR A 861 3.88 -29.71 -9.60
N PRO A 862 4.75 -30.56 -9.05
CA PRO A 862 5.83 -31.18 -9.82
C PRO A 862 5.26 -32.32 -10.69
N LEU A 863 5.67 -32.31 -11.94
CA LEU A 863 5.34 -33.33 -12.94
C LEU A 863 6.58 -34.19 -13.26
N PRO A 864 6.42 -35.38 -13.86
CA PRO A 864 7.57 -36.17 -14.37
C PRO A 864 8.46 -35.34 -15.30
N PHE A 865 9.71 -35.78 -15.49
CA PHE A 865 10.70 -35.18 -16.40
C PHE A 865 11.20 -33.80 -16.01
N ASP A 866 11.32 -33.54 -14.70
CA ASP A 866 11.76 -32.23 -14.13
C ASP A 866 10.89 -31.05 -14.58
N ILE A 867 9.62 -31.32 -14.85
CA ILE A 867 8.62 -30.32 -15.19
C ILE A 867 7.88 -29.90 -13.91
N GLN A 868 7.65 -28.62 -13.76
CA GLN A 868 6.82 -28.05 -12.69
C GLN A 868 5.73 -27.19 -13.31
N THR A 869 4.52 -27.36 -12.89
CA THR A 869 3.39 -26.48 -13.23
C THR A 869 2.95 -25.70 -12.02
N SER A 870 2.53 -24.46 -12.24
CA SER A 870 1.89 -23.67 -11.20
C SER A 870 0.74 -22.85 -11.79
N ALA A 871 -0.26 -22.58 -10.94
CA ALA A 871 -1.41 -21.79 -11.30
C ALA A 871 -1.82 -20.84 -10.18
N ILE A 872 -2.34 -19.69 -10.58
CA ILE A 872 -3.04 -18.73 -9.70
C ILE A 872 -4.45 -18.53 -10.26
N TYR A 873 -5.45 -18.70 -9.42
CA TYR A 873 -6.84 -18.42 -9.72
C TYR A 873 -7.37 -17.30 -8.87
N GLN A 874 -8.12 -16.38 -9.47
CA GLN A 874 -8.79 -15.29 -8.80
C GLN A 874 -10.23 -15.16 -9.32
N ASN A 875 -11.18 -15.07 -8.39
CA ASN A 875 -12.55 -14.70 -8.66
C ASN A 875 -12.97 -13.65 -7.66
N SER A 876 -13.03 -12.39 -8.10
CA SER A 876 -13.30 -11.21 -7.28
C SER A 876 -14.55 -10.47 -7.76
N PRO A 877 -15.23 -9.66 -6.93
CA PRO A 877 -16.33 -8.82 -7.37
C PRO A 877 -15.93 -7.89 -8.52
N GLY A 878 -16.90 -7.52 -9.37
CA GLY A 878 -16.73 -6.45 -10.34
C GLY A 878 -16.75 -5.08 -9.66
N ILE A 879 -16.41 -4.03 -10.43
CA ILE A 879 -16.47 -2.65 -9.94
C ILE A 879 -17.92 -2.21 -9.67
N PRO A 880 -18.16 -1.30 -8.69
CA PRO A 880 -19.49 -0.76 -8.45
C PRO A 880 -19.94 0.12 -9.62
N ILE A 881 -21.23 0.03 -9.96
CA ILE A 881 -21.88 0.89 -10.96
C ILE A 881 -22.50 2.07 -10.23
N THR A 882 -22.18 3.28 -10.69
CA THR A 882 -22.76 4.54 -10.19
C THR A 882 -23.38 5.33 -11.34
N ALA A 883 -24.30 6.24 -11.04
CA ALA A 883 -24.89 7.12 -12.05
C ALA A 883 -25.01 8.54 -11.49
N GLN A 884 -24.31 9.46 -12.11
CA GLN A 884 -24.29 10.88 -11.76
C GLN A 884 -25.10 11.67 -12.78
N LEU A 885 -26.27 12.13 -12.38
CA LEU A 885 -27.15 12.92 -13.23
C LEU A 885 -26.84 14.41 -13.07
N VAL A 886 -26.52 15.08 -14.13
CA VAL A 886 -26.39 16.54 -14.17
C VAL A 886 -27.80 17.15 -14.42
N VAL A 887 -28.32 17.82 -13.41
CA VAL A 887 -29.68 18.41 -13.43
C VAL A 887 -29.57 19.92 -13.58
N PRO A 888 -30.09 20.51 -14.68
CA PRO A 888 -30.05 21.95 -14.87
C PRO A 888 -31.04 22.66 -13.95
N ASN A 889 -30.76 23.93 -13.64
CA ASN A 889 -31.60 24.77 -12.79
C ASN A 889 -33.07 24.75 -13.23
N ALA A 890 -33.34 24.75 -14.55
CA ALA A 890 -34.71 24.74 -15.07
C ALA A 890 -35.54 23.51 -14.65
N ALA A 891 -34.87 22.37 -14.40
CA ALA A 891 -35.51 21.14 -13.92
C ALA A 891 -35.67 21.11 -12.40
N ILE A 892 -34.84 21.86 -11.65
CA ILE A 892 -34.82 21.92 -10.18
C ILE A 892 -35.79 23.02 -9.68
N ALA A 893 -35.79 24.19 -10.32
CA ALA A 893 -36.50 25.36 -9.87
C ALA A 893 -38.01 25.14 -9.59
N PRO A 894 -38.78 24.32 -10.37
CA PRO A 894 -40.16 24.04 -10.04
C PRO A 894 -40.38 23.33 -8.70
N SER A 895 -39.48 22.41 -8.33
CA SER A 895 -39.54 21.68 -7.07
C SER A 895 -38.97 22.51 -5.90
N LEU A 896 -37.92 23.29 -6.15
CA LEU A 896 -37.28 24.15 -5.16
C LEU A 896 -38.11 25.43 -4.87
N GLY A 897 -38.99 25.83 -5.77
CA GLY A 897 -39.76 27.07 -5.66
C GLY A 897 -38.98 28.36 -5.98
N ARG A 898 -37.72 28.25 -6.39
CA ARG A 898 -36.81 29.33 -6.77
C ARG A 898 -35.69 28.82 -7.65
N ASN A 899 -34.88 29.70 -8.21
CA ASN A 899 -33.61 29.31 -8.83
C ASN A 899 -32.60 28.80 -7.78
N LEU A 900 -31.67 28.00 -8.25
CA LEU A 900 -30.52 27.58 -7.44
C LEU A 900 -29.75 28.79 -6.89
N SER A 901 -29.18 28.68 -5.70
CA SER A 901 -28.38 29.72 -5.07
C SER A 901 -27.16 30.14 -5.90
N ALA A 902 -26.64 29.25 -6.73
CA ALA A 902 -25.57 29.52 -7.69
C ALA A 902 -25.99 30.37 -8.90
N CYS A 903 -27.28 30.67 -9.06
CA CYS A 903 -27.77 31.50 -10.14
C CYS A 903 -27.48 32.99 -9.90
N PRO A 904 -27.17 33.77 -10.96
CA PRO A 904 -27.06 35.21 -10.83
C PRO A 904 -28.40 35.81 -10.41
N PRO A 905 -28.41 36.93 -9.65
CA PRO A 905 -29.62 37.57 -9.19
C PRO A 905 -30.57 38.03 -10.32
N ALA A 906 -30.03 38.26 -11.51
CA ALA A 906 -30.79 38.64 -12.71
C ALA A 906 -30.16 37.97 -13.95
N GLY A 907 -31.01 37.65 -14.93
CA GLY A 907 -30.61 37.03 -16.19
C GLY A 907 -30.87 35.53 -16.26
N ALA A 908 -30.42 34.90 -17.35
CA ALA A 908 -30.55 33.45 -17.54
C ALA A 908 -29.63 32.69 -16.60
N CYS A 909 -30.14 31.63 -15.95
CA CYS A 909 -29.39 30.77 -15.07
C CYS A 909 -28.99 29.46 -15.77
N ASN A 910 -27.70 29.25 -15.97
CA ASN A 910 -27.12 28.04 -16.53
C ASN A 910 -26.52 27.12 -15.45
N ALA A 911 -26.78 27.39 -14.15
CA ALA A 911 -26.31 26.54 -13.06
C ALA A 911 -26.93 25.14 -13.14
N ASN A 912 -26.21 24.17 -12.69
CA ASN A 912 -26.64 22.78 -12.59
C ASN A 912 -26.11 22.13 -11.31
N VAL A 913 -26.70 21.02 -10.92
CA VAL A 913 -26.28 20.20 -9.79
C VAL A 913 -26.06 18.77 -10.27
N THR A 914 -24.99 18.15 -9.84
CA THR A 914 -24.74 16.74 -10.07
C THR A 914 -25.33 15.92 -8.94
N VAL A 915 -26.20 14.98 -9.25
CA VAL A 915 -26.93 14.15 -8.28
C VAL A 915 -26.62 12.68 -8.52
N ASP A 916 -26.16 11.97 -7.49
CA ASP A 916 -26.09 10.52 -7.53
C ASP A 916 -27.49 9.92 -7.48
N ILE A 917 -27.87 9.16 -8.51
CA ILE A 917 -29.20 8.58 -8.67
C ILE A 917 -29.26 7.07 -8.42
N ILE A 918 -28.13 6.41 -8.17
CA ILE A 918 -28.02 5.02 -7.72
C ILE A 918 -27.40 5.01 -6.34
N GLN A 919 -27.98 4.22 -5.43
CA GLN A 919 -27.39 4.04 -4.09
C GLN A 919 -25.97 3.47 -4.20
N PRO A 920 -25.00 4.00 -3.43
CA PRO A 920 -23.62 3.55 -3.50
C PRO A 920 -23.50 2.04 -3.21
N ARG A 921 -22.69 1.35 -4.00
CA ARG A 921 -22.38 -0.09 -3.83
C ARG A 921 -23.62 -1.01 -3.82
N SER A 922 -24.69 -0.64 -4.51
CA SER A 922 -25.88 -1.47 -4.70
C SER A 922 -25.85 -2.30 -5.99
N MET A 923 -25.13 -1.83 -7.00
CA MET A 923 -24.96 -2.49 -8.30
C MET A 923 -23.48 -2.69 -8.62
N PHE A 924 -23.17 -3.80 -9.29
CA PHE A 924 -21.81 -4.17 -9.65
C PHE A 924 -21.71 -4.72 -11.07
N GLU A 925 -20.58 -4.54 -11.70
CA GLU A 925 -20.21 -5.23 -12.95
C GLU A 925 -20.01 -6.73 -12.72
N SER A 926 -19.86 -7.45 -13.82
CA SER A 926 -19.58 -8.90 -13.80
C SER A 926 -18.33 -9.21 -13.00
N ARG A 927 -18.35 -10.35 -12.27
CA ARG A 927 -17.22 -10.79 -11.45
C ARG A 927 -15.97 -11.04 -12.30
N LEU A 928 -14.85 -10.55 -11.81
CA LEU A 928 -13.54 -10.80 -12.40
C LEU A 928 -13.18 -12.30 -12.21
N GLN A 929 -12.77 -12.95 -13.30
CA GLN A 929 -12.24 -14.29 -13.28
C GLN A 929 -10.91 -14.31 -14.03
N GLN A 930 -9.83 -14.65 -13.34
CA GLN A 930 -8.51 -14.71 -13.92
C GLN A 930 -7.81 -16.00 -13.52
N VAL A 931 -7.19 -16.64 -14.50
CA VAL A 931 -6.31 -17.81 -14.33
C VAL A 931 -4.97 -17.47 -14.94
N ASP A 932 -3.91 -17.61 -14.16
CA ASP A 932 -2.54 -17.46 -14.63
C ASP A 932 -1.82 -18.80 -14.44
N LEU A 933 -1.13 -19.28 -15.50
CA LEU A 933 -0.41 -20.55 -15.49
C LEU A 933 1.07 -20.34 -15.79
N ARG A 934 1.90 -21.15 -15.16
CA ARG A 934 3.32 -21.30 -15.51
C ARG A 934 3.65 -22.77 -15.73
N LEU A 935 4.37 -23.05 -16.79
CA LEU A 935 5.05 -24.30 -17.03
C LEU A 935 6.55 -24.08 -17.00
N SER A 936 7.26 -24.78 -16.12
CA SER A 936 8.71 -24.70 -15.98
C SER A 936 9.34 -26.05 -16.24
N ARG A 937 10.51 -26.06 -16.89
CA ARG A 937 11.35 -27.25 -16.99
C ARG A 937 12.74 -26.96 -16.45
N VAL A 938 13.23 -27.84 -15.60
CA VAL A 938 14.55 -27.74 -14.98
C VAL A 938 15.53 -28.65 -15.71
N PHE A 939 16.62 -28.10 -16.20
CA PHE A 939 17.73 -28.82 -16.83
C PHE A 939 18.91 -28.82 -15.85
N GLN A 940 19.32 -29.99 -15.41
CA GLN A 940 20.51 -30.17 -14.56
C GLN A 940 21.75 -30.09 -15.46
N LEU A 941 22.64 -29.13 -15.19
CA LEU A 941 23.85 -28.89 -15.99
C LEU A 941 25.13 -29.46 -15.35
N GLY A 942 24.98 -30.27 -14.31
CA GLY A 942 26.06 -30.84 -13.53
C GLY A 942 26.48 -30.04 -12.31
N GLY A 943 26.82 -30.70 -11.21
CA GLY A 943 27.05 -30.10 -9.89
C GLY A 943 25.81 -29.41 -9.35
N SER A 944 25.95 -28.20 -8.80
CA SER A 944 24.83 -27.39 -8.32
C SER A 944 24.14 -26.54 -9.39
N ARG A 945 24.61 -26.64 -10.67
CA ARG A 945 24.11 -25.75 -11.73
C ARG A 945 22.84 -26.28 -12.36
N ARG A 946 21.85 -25.42 -12.47
CA ARG A 946 20.56 -25.72 -13.10
C ARG A 946 20.07 -24.57 -13.97
N LEU A 947 19.48 -24.89 -15.10
CA LEU A 947 18.77 -23.93 -15.96
C LEU A 947 17.29 -24.26 -15.91
N ARG A 948 16.46 -23.29 -15.56
CA ARG A 948 15.00 -23.42 -15.58
C ARG A 948 14.45 -22.58 -16.72
N GLY A 949 13.77 -23.20 -17.68
CA GLY A 949 13.00 -22.51 -18.69
C GLY A 949 11.56 -22.34 -18.21
N ASN A 950 10.98 -21.15 -18.36
CA ASN A 950 9.62 -20.81 -17.92
C ASN A 950 8.79 -20.38 -19.12
N PHE A 951 7.56 -20.87 -19.19
CA PHE A 951 6.52 -20.42 -20.10
C PHE A 951 5.28 -20.04 -19.29
N ASP A 952 4.90 -18.78 -19.34
CA ASP A 952 3.78 -18.24 -18.59
C ASP A 952 2.64 -17.88 -19.53
N VAL A 953 1.42 -18.21 -19.12
CA VAL A 953 0.18 -17.79 -19.77
C VAL A 953 -0.65 -17.06 -18.74
N TYR A 954 -0.76 -15.75 -18.88
CA TYR A 954 -1.58 -14.91 -18.01
C TYR A 954 -2.95 -14.70 -18.62
N ASN A 955 -3.97 -14.56 -17.78
CA ASN A 955 -5.36 -14.43 -18.20
C ASN A 955 -5.74 -15.52 -19.21
N VAL A 956 -5.55 -16.79 -18.83
CA VAL A 956 -5.81 -17.98 -19.69
C VAL A 956 -7.22 -17.97 -20.26
N LEU A 957 -8.19 -17.49 -19.49
CA LEU A 957 -9.59 -17.39 -19.89
C LEU A 957 -9.85 -16.28 -20.93
N ASN A 958 -8.87 -15.43 -21.19
CA ASN A 958 -8.98 -14.23 -22.01
C ASN A 958 -10.13 -13.32 -21.57
N ALA A 959 -10.35 -13.24 -20.25
CA ALA A 959 -11.41 -12.44 -19.65
C ALA A 959 -11.20 -10.95 -19.94
N SER A 960 -12.31 -10.24 -20.19
CA SER A 960 -12.33 -8.82 -20.54
C SER A 960 -13.14 -7.99 -19.55
N ASN A 961 -12.99 -8.29 -18.25
CA ASN A 961 -13.73 -7.62 -17.19
C ASN A 961 -13.54 -6.09 -17.23
N VAL A 962 -14.62 -5.38 -17.00
CA VAL A 962 -14.62 -3.91 -16.92
C VAL A 962 -13.88 -3.48 -15.65
N LEU A 963 -12.86 -2.62 -15.79
CA LEU A 963 -12.09 -2.03 -14.71
C LEU A 963 -12.45 -0.55 -14.49
N ASN A 964 -13.03 0.10 -15.50
CA ASN A 964 -13.51 1.47 -15.37
C ASN A 964 -14.57 1.77 -16.46
N MET A 965 -15.51 2.67 -16.12
CA MET A 965 -16.59 3.09 -17.01
C MET A 965 -16.97 4.53 -16.79
N ASN A 966 -17.72 5.11 -17.71
CA ASN A 966 -18.32 6.43 -17.54
C ASN A 966 -19.46 6.36 -16.52
N THR A 967 -19.35 7.14 -15.45
CA THR A 967 -20.34 7.25 -14.38
C THR A 967 -21.33 8.37 -14.57
N GLN A 968 -21.08 9.30 -15.51
CA GLN A 968 -22.00 10.38 -15.81
C GLN A 968 -23.21 9.85 -16.58
N TYR A 969 -24.39 10.01 -16.00
CA TYR A 969 -25.64 9.58 -16.64
C TYR A 969 -25.93 10.37 -17.92
N GLY A 970 -26.35 9.67 -18.96
CA GLY A 970 -26.66 10.19 -20.29
C GLY A 970 -26.50 9.10 -21.35
N SER A 971 -26.38 9.48 -22.61
CA SER A 971 -26.26 8.54 -23.75
C SER A 971 -24.98 7.66 -23.66
N THR A 972 -23.97 8.14 -22.95
CA THR A 972 -22.69 7.45 -22.76
C THR A 972 -22.53 6.81 -21.37
N TRP A 973 -23.59 6.81 -20.54
CA TRP A 973 -23.55 6.16 -19.23
C TRP A 973 -23.28 4.66 -19.37
N THR A 974 -22.44 4.13 -18.52
CA THR A 974 -21.87 2.77 -18.54
C THR A 974 -20.98 2.46 -19.75
N ASN A 975 -20.64 3.46 -20.58
CA ASN A 975 -19.62 3.24 -21.60
C ASN A 975 -18.31 2.81 -20.94
N VAL A 976 -17.75 1.72 -21.45
CA VAL A 976 -16.54 1.13 -20.90
C VAL A 976 -15.33 1.97 -21.34
N THR A 977 -14.50 2.34 -20.36
CA THR A 977 -13.28 3.14 -20.60
C THR A 977 -12.00 2.35 -20.37
N GLN A 978 -12.07 1.25 -19.60
CA GLN A 978 -10.92 0.38 -19.35
C GLN A 978 -11.39 -1.05 -19.07
N ILE A 979 -10.69 -2.03 -19.61
CA ILE A 979 -10.88 -3.45 -19.35
C ILE A 979 -9.60 -4.13 -18.88
N LEU A 980 -9.72 -5.32 -18.31
CA LEU A 980 -8.59 -6.19 -18.04
C LEU A 980 -7.89 -6.52 -19.37
N SER A 981 -6.56 -6.39 -19.43
CA SER A 981 -5.76 -6.73 -20.62
C SER A 981 -5.97 -8.16 -21.07
N GLY A 982 -5.79 -8.42 -22.35
CA GLY A 982 -5.96 -9.73 -22.94
C GLY A 982 -4.98 -10.80 -22.44
N ARG A 983 -5.15 -12.02 -22.95
CA ARG A 983 -4.24 -13.12 -22.64
C ARG A 983 -2.82 -12.77 -23.07
N LEU A 984 -1.87 -12.91 -22.14
CA LEU A 984 -0.47 -12.57 -22.35
C LEU A 984 0.41 -13.78 -22.18
N LEU A 985 1.23 -14.05 -23.18
CA LEU A 985 2.26 -15.09 -23.15
C LEU A 985 3.59 -14.47 -22.76
N ARG A 986 4.37 -15.17 -21.93
CA ARG A 986 5.72 -14.74 -21.54
C ARG A 986 6.67 -15.92 -21.54
N VAL A 987 7.87 -15.68 -22.04
CA VAL A 987 8.97 -16.62 -21.95
C VAL A 987 10.03 -16.12 -20.98
N GLY A 988 10.65 -17.05 -20.25
CA GLY A 988 11.69 -16.71 -19.29
C GLY A 988 12.67 -17.83 -19.07
N ALA A 989 13.80 -17.46 -18.50
CA ALA A 989 14.84 -18.38 -18.07
C ALA A 989 15.43 -17.96 -16.74
N GLN A 990 15.83 -18.94 -15.92
CA GLN A 990 16.57 -18.74 -14.68
C GLN A 990 17.74 -19.72 -14.66
N PHE A 991 18.93 -19.19 -14.40
CA PHE A 991 20.13 -19.97 -14.22
C PHE A 991 20.60 -19.86 -12.77
N ASP A 992 20.76 -20.99 -12.09
CA ASP A 992 21.24 -21.08 -10.71
C ASP A 992 22.57 -21.86 -10.68
N PHE A 993 23.51 -21.42 -9.81
CA PHE A 993 24.82 -22.06 -9.62
C PHE A 993 25.31 -22.01 -8.20
#